data_71ce32613a263a90f24479a834afc65b
#
_entry.id   71ce32613a263a90f24479a834afc65b
#
_cell.length_a   1.000
_cell.length_b   1.000
_cell.length_c   1.000
_cell.angle_alpha   90.00
_cell.angle_beta   90.00
_cell.angle_gamma   90.00
#
_symmetry.space_group_name_H-M   'P 1'
#
loop_
_entity.id
_entity.type
_entity.pdbx_description
1 polymer ?
#
loop_
_entity_poly.entity_id
_entity_poly.type
_entity_poly.pdbx_seq_one_letter_code
_entity_poly.pdbx_strand_id
1 'polypeptide(L)'
;MAVAHAQEASLSEVVVTDKRSEPHALQLPSTSASKLAIPLLDLPASVSSVSAVQIQERADYEVVDAVGRSVGLSTTGTPGNGGLSFSSRGFNGVNSVGVAEDGLTLGVAAGTVAYPNSSWGYERFDVLRGPASLMYGSGTMGATVNAVRKEPSRASSSEVLLGAGSNGTARAGLGTTGALSDSLSYRLDVYGDRTDGERQLGNSDSKKLMSAIRWQASSDLRLDLTADVSDQRPERYFGTPVVDGKPVAALRDRNFNVLDSDIHYKDQRYKLKAEWNVSDALVLRNETYHMKADRHWKNIEGYDYDAGTRTVHRYDYLEIGHDLEQSGNRLGAVFKPGQHEIAMGWDVSQAKFTALNNSPYTGESDVPLTGGTSGYWNSPDPYKARMTSRIRQNAFYLEDAWKLGAQWLLMAGVRRDLYDFDRMDLLSPARFDKTLGGTSWRLGLTHKLDQNTSVYAQVSTGHDPVTSLLSLSQSQTGFTLSKGRQVEVGIKQQLPNDQGEWTLAVFDIRKKDIITRDPDRPALSIQGGKQSSKGIELAGSWRATASWRFEGNLAYVDAQFDELREGATAIDRAGNQPANVPRYTANAWAHYQTGDWRASLGLRHVASRYTSNANTAQLPAYTVADAVLGWNLNRSTRLNLVGRNLTNKRYAASSYGSQWLMGNGRSFELMAHLRF
;
A
#
# COMPACT_ATOMS: atom_id res chain seq x y z
N MET A 1 -67.38 -7.11 29.85
CA MET A 1 -66.03 -7.75 29.65
C MET A 1 -65.68 -7.65 28.18
N ALA A 2 -64.82 -6.73 27.81
CA ALA A 2 -64.33 -6.59 26.46
C ALA A 2 -62.93 -7.19 26.44
N VAL A 3 -62.76 -8.23 25.61
CA VAL A 3 -61.43 -8.89 25.38
C VAL A 3 -60.71 -8.08 24.34
N ALA A 4 -59.62 -7.43 24.73
CA ALA A 4 -58.70 -6.78 23.80
C ALA A 4 -57.87 -7.83 23.09
N HIS A 5 -58.00 -7.93 21.77
CA HIS A 5 -57.10 -8.70 20.93
C HIS A 5 -55.83 -7.88 20.73
N ALA A 6 -54.71 -8.40 21.22
CA ALA A 6 -53.37 -7.90 20.87
C ALA A 6 -53.10 -8.26 19.41
N GLN A 7 -52.93 -7.24 18.59
CA GLN A 7 -52.48 -7.36 17.21
C GLN A 7 -50.99 -7.62 17.23
N GLU A 8 -50.55 -8.81 16.85
CA GLU A 8 -49.14 -9.13 16.58
C GLU A 8 -48.64 -8.22 15.46
N ALA A 9 -47.72 -7.33 15.81
CA ALA A 9 -46.99 -6.56 14.82
C ALA A 9 -46.05 -7.51 14.02
N SER A 10 -46.47 -7.88 12.81
CA SER A 10 -45.59 -8.55 11.88
C SER A 10 -44.43 -7.60 11.53
N LEU A 11 -43.22 -7.98 11.92
CA LEU A 11 -41.98 -7.35 11.42
C LEU A 11 -42.01 -7.43 9.90
N SER A 12 -42.14 -6.28 9.24
CA SER A 12 -41.99 -6.18 7.78
C SER A 12 -40.64 -6.73 7.40
N GLU A 13 -40.64 -7.79 6.60
CA GLU A 13 -39.47 -8.44 6.03
C GLU A 13 -38.68 -7.37 5.25
N VAL A 14 -37.52 -6.95 5.79
CA VAL A 14 -36.60 -6.09 5.06
C VAL A 14 -36.00 -6.94 3.95
N VAL A 15 -36.61 -6.89 2.77
CA VAL A 15 -36.09 -7.49 1.54
C VAL A 15 -34.89 -6.64 1.14
N VAL A 16 -33.69 -7.03 1.58
CA VAL A 16 -32.45 -6.52 1.03
C VAL A 16 -32.28 -7.14 -0.37
N THR A 17 -32.90 -6.50 -1.35
CA THR A 17 -32.63 -6.84 -2.75
C THR A 17 -31.18 -6.44 -3.04
N ASP A 18 -30.33 -7.43 -3.28
CA ASP A 18 -28.93 -7.33 -3.73
C ASP A 18 -28.87 -6.81 -5.21
N LYS A 19 -29.58 -5.73 -5.48
CA LYS A 19 -29.66 -5.01 -6.76
C LYS A 19 -29.11 -3.57 -6.66
N ARG A 20 -28.33 -3.24 -5.63
CA ARG A 20 -27.51 -2.04 -5.72
C ARG A 20 -26.38 -2.37 -6.69
N SER A 21 -26.51 -1.89 -7.95
CA SER A 21 -25.34 -1.68 -8.78
C SER A 21 -24.36 -0.87 -7.94
N GLU A 22 -23.16 -1.42 -7.68
CA GLU A 22 -22.14 -0.61 -7.03
C GLU A 22 -21.98 0.68 -7.82
N PRO A 23 -21.91 1.85 -7.16
CA PRO A 23 -21.65 3.08 -7.86
C PRO A 23 -20.33 2.90 -8.60
N HIS A 24 -20.28 3.31 -9.86
CA HIS A 24 -19.04 3.30 -10.64
C HIS A 24 -17.96 4.05 -9.87
N ALA A 25 -16.74 3.53 -9.85
CA ALA A 25 -15.65 4.15 -9.10
C ALA A 25 -15.44 5.60 -9.55
N LEU A 26 -15.68 5.93 -10.84
CA LEU A 26 -15.56 7.28 -11.37
C LEU A 26 -16.57 8.27 -10.79
N GLN A 27 -17.72 7.83 -10.26
CA GLN A 27 -18.72 8.70 -9.61
C GLN A 27 -18.39 8.96 -8.13
N LEU A 28 -17.54 8.12 -7.52
CA LEU A 28 -17.23 8.25 -6.11
C LEU A 28 -16.39 9.50 -5.84
N PRO A 29 -16.78 10.36 -4.88
CA PRO A 29 -15.91 11.40 -4.40
C PRO A 29 -14.67 10.80 -3.75
N SER A 30 -13.48 11.31 -4.09
CA SER A 30 -12.24 10.83 -3.50
C SER A 30 -11.54 11.94 -2.73
N THR A 31 -11.33 11.69 -1.43
CA THR A 31 -10.43 12.48 -0.58
C THR A 31 -9.02 11.93 -0.57
N SER A 32 -8.74 10.85 -1.31
CA SER A 32 -7.40 10.27 -1.46
C SER A 32 -6.53 11.04 -2.46
N ALA A 33 -7.14 11.77 -3.39
CA ALA A 33 -6.43 12.48 -4.45
C ALA A 33 -6.66 14.00 -4.47
N SER A 34 -7.54 14.50 -3.61
CA SER A 34 -7.81 15.91 -3.36
C SER A 34 -8.24 16.11 -1.92
N LYS A 35 -7.97 17.25 -1.32
CA LYS A 35 -8.53 17.66 -0.01
C LYS A 35 -10.02 18.00 -0.12
N LEU A 36 -10.51 18.14 -1.35
CA LEU A 36 -11.90 18.35 -1.72
C LEU A 36 -12.56 17.03 -2.13
N ALA A 37 -13.82 16.84 -1.80
CA ALA A 37 -14.57 15.64 -2.15
C ALA A 37 -15.07 15.71 -3.61
N ILE A 38 -14.16 15.57 -4.58
CA ILE A 38 -14.45 15.66 -6.02
C ILE A 38 -14.60 14.26 -6.60
N PRO A 39 -15.63 14.00 -7.43
CA PRO A 39 -15.77 12.74 -8.15
C PRO A 39 -14.52 12.40 -8.98
N LEU A 40 -14.13 11.13 -9.02
CA LEU A 40 -12.96 10.71 -9.77
C LEU A 40 -13.06 11.04 -11.26
N LEU A 41 -14.27 11.11 -11.84
CA LEU A 41 -14.52 11.51 -13.23
C LEU A 41 -14.03 12.94 -13.49
N ASP A 42 -14.23 13.84 -12.52
CA ASP A 42 -13.92 15.27 -12.65
C ASP A 42 -12.48 15.60 -12.22
N LEU A 43 -11.82 14.68 -11.50
CA LEU A 43 -10.50 14.93 -10.94
C LEU A 43 -9.41 14.84 -12.02
N PRO A 44 -8.54 15.85 -12.21
CA PRO A 44 -7.43 15.80 -13.18
C PRO A 44 -6.25 14.99 -12.64
N ALA A 45 -6.45 13.70 -12.35
CA ALA A 45 -5.41 12.79 -11.85
C ALA A 45 -5.79 11.33 -12.12
N SER A 46 -4.78 10.47 -12.25
CA SER A 46 -4.95 9.01 -12.33
C SER A 46 -5.16 8.42 -10.94
N VAL A 47 -6.37 7.95 -10.68
CA VAL A 47 -6.73 7.23 -9.45
C VAL A 47 -7.42 5.94 -9.83
N SER A 48 -7.10 4.86 -9.15
CA SER A 48 -7.89 3.62 -9.17
C SER A 48 -8.34 3.29 -7.76
N SER A 49 -9.51 2.69 -7.67
CA SER A 49 -10.08 2.22 -6.41
C SER A 49 -10.35 0.73 -6.49
N VAL A 50 -10.01 -0.01 -5.46
CA VAL A 50 -10.33 -1.45 -5.31
C VAL A 50 -11.30 -1.56 -4.15
N SER A 51 -12.58 -1.84 -4.44
CA SER A 51 -13.65 -1.89 -3.45
C SER A 51 -13.62 -3.16 -2.61
N ALA A 52 -14.27 -3.13 -1.42
CA ALA A 52 -14.47 -4.31 -0.58
C ALA A 52 -15.19 -5.44 -1.32
N VAL A 53 -16.10 -5.13 -2.24
CA VAL A 53 -16.80 -6.14 -3.06
C VAL A 53 -15.83 -6.80 -4.04
N GLN A 54 -15.01 -6.04 -4.75
CA GLN A 54 -13.97 -6.61 -5.62
C GLN A 54 -12.99 -7.49 -4.85
N ILE A 55 -12.59 -7.05 -3.65
CA ILE A 55 -11.73 -7.83 -2.74
C ILE A 55 -12.39 -9.17 -2.39
N GLN A 56 -13.68 -9.16 -2.01
CA GLN A 56 -14.42 -10.37 -1.69
C GLN A 56 -14.66 -11.29 -2.89
N GLU A 57 -14.92 -10.73 -4.08
CA GLU A 57 -15.11 -11.50 -5.32
C GLU A 57 -13.81 -12.19 -5.76
N ARG A 58 -12.68 -11.55 -5.56
CA ARG A 58 -11.34 -12.07 -5.87
C ARG A 58 -10.71 -12.85 -4.71
N ALA A 59 -11.32 -12.75 -3.51
CA ALA A 59 -10.80 -13.27 -2.24
C ALA A 59 -9.40 -12.72 -1.87
N ASP A 60 -9.10 -11.46 -2.21
CA ASP A 60 -7.80 -10.80 -2.01
C ASP A 60 -7.73 -10.19 -0.59
N TYR A 61 -7.61 -11.02 0.45
CA TYR A 61 -7.62 -10.57 1.86
C TYR A 61 -6.30 -10.00 2.35
N GLU A 62 -5.19 -10.30 1.71
CA GLU A 62 -3.92 -9.62 1.90
C GLU A 62 -3.91 -8.29 1.15
N VAL A 63 -3.39 -7.22 1.75
CA VAL A 63 -3.32 -5.90 1.09
C VAL A 63 -2.43 -5.95 -0.15
N VAL A 64 -1.33 -6.71 -0.10
CA VAL A 64 -0.43 -6.90 -1.25
C VAL A 64 -1.13 -7.53 -2.45
N ASP A 65 -2.08 -8.44 -2.23
CA ASP A 65 -2.87 -9.07 -3.31
C ASP A 65 -3.94 -8.12 -3.83
N ALA A 66 -4.69 -7.47 -2.94
CA ALA A 66 -5.75 -6.54 -3.29
C ALA A 66 -5.22 -5.38 -4.15
N VAL A 67 -4.13 -4.74 -3.70
CA VAL A 67 -3.56 -3.55 -4.32
C VAL A 67 -2.59 -3.90 -5.45
N GLY A 68 -1.82 -4.99 -5.33
CA GLY A 68 -0.82 -5.40 -6.32
C GLY A 68 -1.39 -5.76 -7.70
N ARG A 69 -2.73 -5.84 -7.84
CA ARG A 69 -3.45 -6.01 -9.10
C ARG A 69 -4.00 -4.68 -9.65
N SER A 70 -3.73 -3.56 -9.01
CA SER A 70 -4.07 -2.24 -9.54
C SER A 70 -3.18 -1.91 -10.74
N VAL A 71 -3.69 -1.06 -11.64
CA VAL A 71 -2.98 -0.68 -12.86
C VAL A 71 -1.62 -0.05 -12.52
N GLY A 72 -0.57 -0.52 -13.17
CA GLY A 72 0.79 0.01 -13.03
C GLY A 72 1.45 -0.26 -11.67
N LEU A 73 0.84 -1.08 -10.78
CA LEU A 73 1.47 -1.52 -9.54
C LEU A 73 2.06 -2.92 -9.69
N SER A 74 3.20 -3.11 -9.04
CA SER A 74 3.74 -4.44 -8.76
C SER A 74 4.30 -4.48 -7.34
N THR A 75 4.20 -5.63 -6.70
CA THR A 75 4.78 -5.86 -5.37
C THR A 75 6.27 -6.11 -5.50
N THR A 76 7.06 -5.44 -4.68
CA THR A 76 8.52 -5.59 -4.67
C THR A 76 8.97 -6.18 -3.35
N GLY A 77 8.30 -6.84 -2.59
CA GLY A 77 8.64 -7.48 -1.32
C GLY A 77 9.84 -6.83 -0.59
N THR A 78 9.75 -6.68 0.69
CA THR A 78 10.90 -6.30 1.50
C THR A 78 11.25 -7.52 2.34
N PRO A 79 12.27 -8.30 1.91
CA PRO A 79 12.61 -9.51 2.63
C PRO A 79 13.00 -9.20 4.06
N GLY A 80 12.77 -10.16 4.94
CA GLY A 80 13.20 -10.12 6.33
C GLY A 80 12.45 -9.18 7.24
N ASN A 81 11.90 -8.12 6.72
CA ASN A 81 11.08 -7.20 7.50
C ASN A 81 9.60 -7.16 7.07
N GLY A 82 9.18 -8.12 6.23
CA GLY A 82 7.77 -8.46 5.94
C GLY A 82 6.87 -7.28 5.57
N GLY A 83 7.47 -6.15 5.22
CA GLY A 83 6.74 -4.91 5.00
C GLY A 83 6.07 -4.86 3.62
N LEU A 84 5.11 -3.95 3.51
CA LEU A 84 4.48 -3.60 2.24
C LEU A 84 5.44 -2.76 1.41
N SER A 85 5.72 -3.19 0.18
CA SER A 85 6.53 -2.43 -0.76
C SER A 85 6.01 -2.64 -2.17
N PHE A 86 5.95 -1.55 -2.92
CA PHE A 86 5.40 -1.52 -4.28
C PHE A 86 6.34 -0.79 -5.24
N SER A 87 6.19 -1.10 -6.52
CA SER A 87 6.72 -0.33 -7.63
C SER A 87 5.56 0.27 -8.42
N SER A 88 5.69 1.52 -8.83
CA SER A 88 4.74 2.22 -9.68
C SER A 88 5.45 3.28 -10.53
N ARG A 89 5.06 3.38 -11.81
CA ARG A 89 5.58 4.39 -12.74
C ARG A 89 7.12 4.50 -12.77
N GLY A 90 7.83 3.37 -12.64
CA GLY A 90 9.29 3.36 -12.66
C GLY A 90 9.99 3.63 -11.33
N PHE A 91 9.24 3.93 -10.27
CA PHE A 91 9.77 4.16 -8.92
C PHE A 91 9.39 3.00 -8.01
N ASN A 92 10.27 2.63 -7.10
CA ASN A 92 10.03 1.53 -6.18
C ASN A 92 10.39 1.87 -4.73
N GLY A 93 9.86 1.06 -3.82
CA GLY A 93 10.15 1.13 -2.40
C GLY A 93 9.41 2.24 -1.66
N VAL A 94 9.44 2.15 -0.35
CA VAL A 94 8.66 2.97 0.60
C VAL A 94 9.02 4.45 0.62
N ASN A 95 10.17 4.83 0.06
CA ASN A 95 10.59 6.23 -0.09
C ASN A 95 10.05 6.89 -1.37
N SER A 96 9.35 6.16 -2.23
CA SER A 96 8.78 6.66 -3.49
C SER A 96 7.36 6.19 -3.76
N VAL A 97 6.92 5.08 -3.11
CA VAL A 97 5.53 4.61 -3.15
C VAL A 97 5.01 4.57 -1.72
N GLY A 98 4.21 5.56 -1.37
CA GLY A 98 3.69 5.75 -0.02
C GLY A 98 2.52 4.83 0.31
N VAL A 99 2.35 4.53 1.59
CA VAL A 99 1.17 3.84 2.13
C VAL A 99 0.53 4.71 3.20
N ALA A 100 -0.77 4.90 3.13
CA ALA A 100 -1.56 5.72 4.03
C ALA A 100 -2.85 5.01 4.47
N GLU A 101 -3.42 5.45 5.57
CA GLU A 101 -4.77 5.11 6.01
C GLU A 101 -5.56 6.38 6.28
N ASP A 102 -6.72 6.54 5.63
CA ASP A 102 -7.55 7.76 5.67
C ASP A 102 -6.75 9.05 5.45
N GLY A 103 -5.77 8.99 4.53
CA GLY A 103 -4.91 10.11 4.20
C GLY A 103 -3.76 10.38 5.18
N LEU A 104 -3.53 9.51 6.16
CA LEU A 104 -2.49 9.64 7.16
C LEU A 104 -1.36 8.64 6.90
N THR A 105 -0.13 9.14 6.76
CA THR A 105 1.07 8.33 6.59
C THR A 105 1.78 8.12 7.92
N LEU A 106 2.26 6.90 8.17
CA LEU A 106 3.19 6.63 9.25
C LEU A 106 4.62 6.98 8.80
N GLY A 107 5.40 7.59 9.67
CA GLY A 107 6.82 7.81 9.43
C GLY A 107 7.54 6.47 9.20
N VAL A 108 8.43 6.44 8.19
CA VAL A 108 9.13 5.21 7.82
C VAL A 108 10.58 5.30 8.26
N ALA A 109 11.04 4.28 8.98
CA ALA A 109 12.43 4.06 9.32
C ALA A 109 12.90 2.74 8.69
N ALA A 110 14.07 2.76 8.06
CA ALA A 110 14.69 1.59 7.43
C ALA A 110 13.78 0.78 6.49
N GLY A 111 12.74 1.39 5.95
CA GLY A 111 11.90 0.77 4.92
C GLY A 111 10.78 -0.14 5.41
N THR A 112 10.55 -0.28 6.71
CA THR A 112 9.53 -1.22 7.21
C THR A 112 8.16 -0.57 7.35
N VAL A 113 7.24 -0.89 6.45
CA VAL A 113 5.82 -0.53 6.50
C VAL A 113 5.01 -1.82 6.59
N ALA A 114 4.52 -2.14 7.77
CA ALA A 114 3.80 -3.39 8.03
C ALA A 114 2.28 -3.22 8.16
N TYR A 115 1.78 -2.01 8.08
CA TYR A 115 0.37 -1.68 8.22
C TYR A 115 -0.11 -0.82 7.04
N PRO A 116 -1.30 -1.06 6.46
CA PRO A 116 -2.24 -2.16 6.78
C PRO A 116 -1.77 -3.51 6.22
N ASN A 117 -2.01 -4.62 6.96
CA ASN A 117 -1.63 -5.97 6.52
C ASN A 117 -2.76 -6.69 5.79
N SER A 118 -3.97 -6.66 6.34
CA SER A 118 -5.16 -7.33 5.82
C SER A 118 -6.17 -6.31 5.32
N SER A 119 -6.93 -6.66 4.29
CA SER A 119 -7.99 -5.82 3.72
C SER A 119 -9.28 -5.80 4.55
N TRP A 120 -9.42 -6.66 5.57
CA TRP A 120 -10.59 -6.67 6.45
C TRP A 120 -10.71 -5.37 7.24
N GLY A 121 -11.92 -4.81 7.34
CA GLY A 121 -12.20 -3.52 7.99
C GLY A 121 -12.01 -2.30 7.09
N TYR A 122 -11.58 -2.49 5.83
CA TYR A 122 -11.49 -1.42 4.85
C TYR A 122 -12.64 -1.48 3.84
N GLU A 123 -13.14 -0.31 3.46
CA GLU A 123 -14.16 -0.11 2.45
C GLU A 123 -13.56 -0.23 1.05
N ARG A 124 -12.35 0.31 0.88
CA ARG A 124 -11.60 0.28 -0.38
C ARG A 124 -10.14 0.66 -0.18
N PHE A 125 -9.36 0.42 -1.22
CA PHE A 125 -8.00 0.94 -1.36
C PHE A 125 -7.95 1.85 -2.58
N ASP A 126 -7.60 3.12 -2.37
CA ASP A 126 -7.41 4.08 -3.44
C ASP A 126 -5.92 4.18 -3.77
N VAL A 127 -5.57 4.15 -5.06
CA VAL A 127 -4.20 4.29 -5.54
C VAL A 127 -4.12 5.56 -6.39
N LEU A 128 -3.52 6.61 -5.82
CA LEU A 128 -3.17 7.83 -6.53
C LEU A 128 -1.79 7.64 -7.15
N ARG A 129 -1.70 7.69 -8.48
CA ARG A 129 -0.45 7.47 -9.23
C ARG A 129 0.25 8.78 -9.58
N GLY A 130 1.59 8.72 -9.59
CA GLY A 130 2.46 9.89 -9.76
C GLY A 130 2.64 10.69 -8.46
N PRO A 131 3.26 11.88 -8.55
CA PRO A 131 3.58 12.70 -7.38
C PRO A 131 2.35 13.09 -6.58
N ALA A 132 2.27 12.62 -5.34
CA ALA A 132 1.16 12.83 -4.42
C ALA A 132 1.53 13.69 -3.20
N SER A 133 2.66 14.40 -3.27
CA SER A 133 3.18 15.16 -2.11
C SER A 133 2.26 16.29 -1.66
N LEU A 134 1.41 16.83 -2.53
CA LEU A 134 0.35 17.79 -2.13
C LEU A 134 -0.58 17.19 -1.06
N MET A 135 -0.89 15.90 -1.20
CA MET A 135 -1.83 15.19 -0.31
C MET A 135 -1.15 14.60 0.93
N TYR A 136 0.03 13.99 0.74
CA TYR A 136 0.64 13.07 1.70
C TYR A 136 2.02 13.49 2.19
N GLY A 137 2.60 14.57 1.65
CA GLY A 137 3.98 14.96 1.94
C GLY A 137 5.00 14.14 1.14
N SER A 138 6.21 13.98 1.65
CA SER A 138 7.33 13.31 0.97
C SER A 138 7.15 11.79 0.87
N GLY A 139 7.86 11.16 -0.09
CA GLY A 139 7.86 9.70 -0.26
C GLY A 139 6.75 9.15 -1.16
N THR A 140 6.30 9.94 -2.14
CA THR A 140 5.08 9.66 -2.91
C THR A 140 5.23 9.92 -4.41
N MET A 141 6.46 9.78 -4.95
CA MET A 141 6.75 10.10 -6.35
C MET A 141 6.09 9.15 -7.36
N GLY A 142 6.10 7.86 -7.08
CA GLY A 142 5.55 6.83 -7.97
C GLY A 142 4.05 6.66 -7.80
N ALA A 143 3.60 6.55 -6.55
CA ALA A 143 2.20 6.43 -6.16
C ALA A 143 2.01 6.60 -4.66
N THR A 144 0.74 6.69 -4.24
CA THR A 144 0.32 6.45 -2.84
C THR A 144 -0.86 5.51 -2.81
N VAL A 145 -0.76 4.47 -1.98
CA VAL A 145 -1.84 3.55 -1.64
C VAL A 145 -2.50 4.05 -0.38
N ASN A 146 -3.77 4.42 -0.44
CA ASN A 146 -4.55 4.88 0.70
C ASN A 146 -5.65 3.88 1.05
N ALA A 147 -5.55 3.26 2.21
CA ALA A 147 -6.59 2.41 2.76
C ALA A 147 -7.70 3.28 3.36
N VAL A 148 -8.92 3.11 2.89
CA VAL A 148 -10.11 3.82 3.38
C VAL A 148 -10.91 2.89 4.27
N ARG A 149 -11.11 3.27 5.53
CA ARG A 149 -11.79 2.44 6.54
C ARG A 149 -13.29 2.37 6.28
N LYS A 150 -13.90 1.25 6.68
CA LYS A 150 -15.35 1.16 6.86
C LYS A 150 -15.77 2.09 8.01
N GLU A 151 -16.83 2.86 7.79
CA GLU A 151 -17.32 3.83 8.77
C GLU A 151 -18.46 3.27 9.63
N PRO A 152 -18.68 3.82 10.85
CA PRO A 152 -19.88 3.55 11.63
C PRO A 152 -21.16 3.91 10.87
N SER A 153 -22.13 3.00 10.88
CA SER A 153 -23.47 3.18 10.30
C SER A 153 -24.54 3.06 11.38
N ARG A 154 -25.64 3.78 11.21
CA ARG A 154 -26.82 3.61 12.10
C ARG A 154 -27.62 2.35 11.74
N ALA A 155 -27.59 1.95 10.47
CA ALA A 155 -28.20 0.69 10.04
C ALA A 155 -27.36 -0.47 10.58
N SER A 156 -27.99 -1.37 11.32
CA SER A 156 -27.34 -2.56 11.86
C SER A 156 -26.96 -3.52 10.73
N SER A 157 -25.73 -3.97 10.76
CA SER A 157 -25.22 -4.97 9.84
C SER A 157 -24.06 -5.71 10.48
N SER A 158 -23.99 -7.02 10.27
CA SER A 158 -22.89 -7.86 10.71
C SER A 158 -22.43 -8.76 9.58
N GLU A 159 -21.12 -8.98 9.51
CA GLU A 159 -20.48 -9.87 8.54
C GLU A 159 -19.48 -10.79 9.24
N VAL A 160 -19.46 -12.06 8.83
CA VAL A 160 -18.51 -13.06 9.35
C VAL A 160 -17.81 -13.71 8.16
N LEU A 161 -16.51 -13.88 8.30
CA LEU A 161 -15.64 -14.63 7.39
C LEU A 161 -15.05 -15.81 8.14
N LEU A 162 -15.14 -17.00 7.57
CA LEU A 162 -14.40 -18.18 8.02
C LEU A 162 -13.72 -18.81 6.81
N GLY A 163 -12.47 -19.20 6.95
CA GLY A 163 -11.69 -19.82 5.87
C GLY A 163 -10.79 -20.90 6.36
N ALA A 164 -10.61 -21.96 5.56
CA ALA A 164 -9.64 -23.03 5.78
C ALA A 164 -9.07 -23.49 4.44
N GLY A 165 -7.77 -23.77 4.38
CA GLY A 165 -7.13 -24.07 3.11
C GLY A 165 -5.81 -24.85 3.21
N SER A 166 -5.14 -24.91 2.08
CA SER A 166 -3.82 -25.53 1.93
C SER A 166 -2.83 -25.00 2.96
N ASN A 167 -1.83 -25.78 3.30
CA ASN A 167 -0.74 -25.41 4.22
C ASN A 167 -1.22 -24.96 5.61
N GLY A 168 -2.26 -25.62 6.16
CA GLY A 168 -2.79 -25.27 7.48
C GLY A 168 -3.40 -23.85 7.56
N THR A 169 -3.71 -23.22 6.41
CA THR A 169 -4.30 -21.88 6.39
C THR A 169 -5.67 -21.87 7.07
N ALA A 170 -5.87 -20.94 8.00
CA ALA A 170 -7.16 -20.66 8.64
C ALA A 170 -7.34 -19.15 8.78
N ARG A 171 -8.57 -18.66 8.52
CA ARG A 171 -8.94 -17.24 8.64
C ARG A 171 -10.26 -17.09 9.36
N ALA A 172 -10.38 -16.04 10.16
CA ALA A 172 -11.64 -15.65 10.78
C ALA A 172 -11.74 -14.13 10.79
N GLY A 173 -12.91 -13.61 10.45
CA GLY A 173 -13.24 -12.21 10.49
C GLY A 173 -14.64 -11.98 11.04
N LEU A 174 -14.80 -10.92 11.81
CA LEU A 174 -16.09 -10.39 12.29
C LEU A 174 -16.10 -8.89 12.03
N GLY A 175 -17.13 -8.39 11.37
CA GLY A 175 -17.40 -6.97 11.22
C GLY A 175 -18.83 -6.68 11.67
N THR A 176 -19.04 -5.65 12.49
CA THR A 176 -20.37 -5.25 12.92
C THR A 176 -20.48 -3.73 13.07
N THR A 177 -21.65 -3.20 12.72
CA THR A 177 -21.98 -1.78 12.86
C THR A 177 -23.44 -1.63 13.25
N GLY A 178 -23.78 -0.52 13.86
CA GLY A 178 -25.15 -0.21 14.25
C GLY A 178 -25.26 1.05 15.12
N ALA A 179 -26.50 1.44 15.42
CA ALA A 179 -26.79 2.51 16.38
C ALA A 179 -26.63 2.01 17.80
N LEU A 180 -25.96 2.78 18.66
CA LEU A 180 -25.99 2.62 20.13
C LEU A 180 -27.04 3.50 20.76
N SER A 181 -27.35 4.65 20.15
CA SER A 181 -28.42 5.57 20.51
C SER A 181 -28.81 6.42 19.29
N ASP A 182 -29.69 7.40 19.47
CA ASP A 182 -30.06 8.33 18.39
C ASP A 182 -28.93 9.16 17.86
N SER A 183 -27.89 9.39 18.65
CA SER A 183 -26.73 10.19 18.27
C SER A 183 -25.45 9.39 18.17
N LEU A 184 -25.39 8.13 18.63
CA LEU A 184 -24.20 7.30 18.65
C LEU A 184 -24.34 6.10 17.72
N SER A 185 -23.31 5.84 16.92
CA SER A 185 -23.15 4.60 16.15
C SER A 185 -21.74 4.06 16.30
N TYR A 186 -21.58 2.77 16.04
CA TYR A 186 -20.29 2.08 16.17
C TYR A 186 -19.93 1.26 14.93
N ARG A 187 -18.67 0.97 14.79
CA ARG A 187 -18.10 -0.06 13.90
C ARG A 187 -17.03 -0.84 14.67
N LEU A 188 -17.07 -2.16 14.55
CA LEU A 188 -16.05 -3.07 15.10
C LEU A 188 -15.70 -4.09 14.03
N ASP A 189 -14.40 -4.23 13.74
CA ASP A 189 -13.84 -5.23 12.85
C ASP A 189 -12.75 -5.99 13.57
N VAL A 190 -12.88 -7.32 13.65
CA VAL A 190 -11.89 -8.24 14.20
C VAL A 190 -11.47 -9.19 13.10
N TYR A 191 -10.18 -9.43 12.95
CA TYR A 191 -9.67 -10.36 11.95
C TYR A 191 -8.44 -11.09 12.49
N GLY A 192 -8.32 -12.35 12.12
CA GLY A 192 -7.12 -13.13 12.36
C GLY A 192 -6.93 -14.19 11.28
N ASP A 193 -5.69 -14.45 10.95
CA ASP A 193 -5.30 -15.53 10.05
C ASP A 193 -4.02 -16.20 10.54
N ARG A 194 -3.82 -17.43 10.07
CA ARG A 194 -2.60 -18.20 10.25
C ARG A 194 -2.39 -19.14 9.08
N THR A 195 -1.14 -19.49 8.82
CA THR A 195 -0.75 -20.55 7.89
C THR A 195 0.55 -21.20 8.34
N ASP A 196 0.75 -22.46 8.01
CA ASP A 196 2.05 -23.14 8.18
C ASP A 196 3.02 -22.77 7.04
N GLY A 197 2.50 -22.18 5.95
CA GLY A 197 3.25 -21.82 4.75
C GLY A 197 3.60 -23.02 3.88
N GLU A 198 4.11 -22.77 2.68
CA GLU A 198 4.55 -23.85 1.79
C GLU A 198 6.05 -24.21 1.94
N ARG A 199 6.80 -23.38 2.68
CA ARG A 199 8.25 -23.53 2.88
C ARG A 199 8.58 -23.88 4.32
N GLN A 200 9.77 -24.41 4.53
CA GLN A 200 10.34 -24.53 5.89
C GLN A 200 10.35 -23.13 6.54
N LEU A 201 9.99 -23.05 7.83
CA LEU A 201 9.85 -21.79 8.57
C LEU A 201 8.87 -20.78 7.93
N GLY A 202 7.95 -21.28 7.10
CA GLY A 202 6.98 -20.47 6.36
C GLY A 202 5.75 -20.07 7.16
N ASN A 203 5.65 -20.50 8.42
CA ASN A 203 4.51 -20.17 9.25
C ASN A 203 4.40 -18.66 9.48
N SER A 204 3.17 -18.17 9.36
CA SER A 204 2.81 -16.79 9.67
C SER A 204 1.48 -16.71 10.38
N ASP A 205 1.28 -15.68 11.17
CA ASP A 205 0.00 -15.34 11.80
C ASP A 205 -0.19 -13.83 11.91
N SER A 206 -1.45 -13.39 11.86
CA SER A 206 -1.81 -12.02 12.14
C SER A 206 -3.11 -11.90 12.92
N LYS A 207 -3.23 -10.84 13.71
CA LYS A 207 -4.43 -10.47 14.44
C LYS A 207 -4.64 -8.97 14.34
N LYS A 208 -5.88 -8.56 14.12
CA LYS A 208 -6.23 -7.15 13.98
C LYS A 208 -7.58 -6.87 14.62
N LEU A 209 -7.65 -5.78 15.36
CA LEU A 209 -8.86 -5.17 15.86
C LEU A 209 -8.91 -3.73 15.35
N MET A 210 -10.00 -3.35 14.72
CA MET A 210 -10.30 -1.98 14.34
C MET A 210 -11.64 -1.59 14.95
N SER A 211 -11.69 -0.44 15.60
CA SER A 211 -12.94 0.06 16.23
C SER A 211 -13.15 1.52 15.91
N ALA A 212 -14.40 1.91 15.81
CA ALA A 212 -14.81 3.30 15.66
C ALA A 212 -16.13 3.56 16.37
N ILE A 213 -16.23 4.73 17.01
CA ILE A 213 -17.46 5.28 17.57
C ILE A 213 -17.69 6.62 16.91
N ARG A 214 -18.88 6.81 16.33
CA ARG A 214 -19.34 8.09 15.77
C ARG A 214 -20.37 8.69 16.68
N TRP A 215 -20.14 9.95 17.06
CA TRP A 215 -21.10 10.77 17.80
C TRP A 215 -21.54 11.95 16.95
N GLN A 216 -22.82 11.97 16.59
CA GLN A 216 -23.49 13.13 15.99
C GLN A 216 -23.91 14.05 17.13
N ALA A 217 -23.01 14.95 17.55
CA ALA A 217 -23.23 15.83 18.71
C ALA A 217 -24.34 16.87 18.46
N SER A 218 -24.48 17.31 17.19
CA SER A 218 -25.59 18.11 16.68
C SER A 218 -25.87 17.79 15.22
N SER A 219 -26.80 18.46 14.54
CA SER A 219 -27.00 18.36 13.10
C SER A 219 -25.72 18.65 12.31
N ASP A 220 -24.88 19.54 12.84
CA ASP A 220 -23.74 20.12 12.14
C ASP A 220 -22.38 19.63 12.65
N LEU A 221 -22.32 19.02 13.84
CA LEU A 221 -21.09 18.56 14.46
C LEU A 221 -21.05 17.04 14.62
N ARG A 222 -20.06 16.42 13.97
CA ARG A 222 -19.75 15.00 14.05
C ARG A 222 -18.35 14.78 14.66
N LEU A 223 -18.27 13.82 15.57
CA LEU A 223 -17.04 13.35 16.19
C LEU A 223 -16.88 11.84 15.92
N ASP A 224 -15.71 11.44 15.40
CA ASP A 224 -15.36 10.03 15.19
C ASP A 224 -14.11 9.69 16.04
N LEU A 225 -14.24 8.74 16.95
CA LEU A 225 -13.13 8.19 17.73
C LEU A 225 -12.79 6.80 17.18
N THR A 226 -11.52 6.55 16.85
CA THR A 226 -11.04 5.24 16.41
C THR A 226 -9.92 4.73 17.29
N ALA A 227 -9.86 3.42 17.50
CA ALA A 227 -8.79 2.73 18.19
C ALA A 227 -8.53 1.39 17.51
N ASP A 228 -7.28 1.16 17.09
CA ASP A 228 -6.87 -0.02 16.35
C ASP A 228 -5.62 -0.62 16.96
N VAL A 229 -5.57 -1.95 16.93
CA VAL A 229 -4.38 -2.72 17.30
C VAL A 229 -4.16 -3.85 16.30
N SER A 230 -2.90 -4.12 15.98
CA SER A 230 -2.52 -5.30 15.20
C SER A 230 -1.26 -5.95 15.75
N ASP A 231 -1.19 -7.26 15.61
CA ASP A 231 -0.05 -8.11 15.98
C ASP A 231 0.18 -9.06 14.81
N GLN A 232 1.42 -9.11 14.29
CA GLN A 232 1.77 -9.85 13.09
C GLN A 232 3.09 -10.58 13.27
N ARG A 233 3.12 -11.84 12.86
CA ARG A 233 4.33 -12.62 12.66
C ARG A 233 4.37 -13.09 11.21
N PRO A 234 5.00 -12.34 10.31
CA PRO A 234 5.10 -12.71 8.90
C PRO A 234 6.04 -13.91 8.69
N GLU A 235 5.98 -14.51 7.50
CA GLU A 235 6.87 -15.58 7.07
C GLU A 235 8.35 -15.17 7.23
N ARG A 236 9.17 -16.03 7.81
CA ARG A 236 10.61 -15.79 8.06
C ARG A 236 11.46 -16.18 6.85
N TYR A 237 11.03 -15.78 5.66
CA TYR A 237 11.66 -16.10 4.40
C TYR A 237 12.39 -14.89 3.81
N PHE A 238 13.69 -15.02 3.59
CA PHE A 238 14.52 -13.94 3.04
C PHE A 238 15.00 -14.20 1.61
N GLY A 239 14.38 -15.11 0.91
CA GLY A 239 14.70 -15.45 -0.46
C GLY A 239 15.41 -16.79 -0.62
N THR A 240 15.59 -17.16 -1.89
CA THR A 240 16.28 -18.39 -2.31
C THR A 240 17.53 -17.99 -3.10
N PRO A 241 18.71 -18.54 -2.80
CA PRO A 241 19.91 -18.27 -3.55
C PRO A 241 19.75 -18.73 -4.99
N VAL A 242 20.38 -18.01 -5.91
CA VAL A 242 20.37 -18.31 -7.34
C VAL A 242 21.52 -19.24 -7.68
N VAL A 243 21.23 -20.33 -8.37
CA VAL A 243 22.22 -21.28 -8.87
C VAL A 243 22.21 -21.20 -10.41
N ASP A 244 23.35 -20.90 -11.03
CA ASP A 244 23.49 -20.72 -12.48
C ASP A 244 22.46 -19.72 -13.07
N GLY A 245 22.17 -18.65 -12.33
CA GLY A 245 21.23 -17.60 -12.72
C GLY A 245 19.75 -18.03 -12.72
N LYS A 246 19.39 -19.16 -12.09
CA LYS A 246 18.02 -19.69 -12.05
C LYS A 246 17.67 -20.25 -10.66
N PRO A 247 16.39 -20.16 -10.25
CA PRO A 247 15.92 -20.85 -9.06
C PRO A 247 15.89 -22.35 -9.31
N VAL A 248 16.54 -23.11 -8.41
CA VAL A 248 16.59 -24.58 -8.49
C VAL A 248 15.27 -25.18 -8.00
N ALA A 249 14.76 -26.14 -8.75
CA ALA A 249 13.49 -26.80 -8.42
C ALA A 249 13.47 -27.45 -7.03
N ALA A 250 14.59 -28.05 -6.61
CA ALA A 250 14.73 -28.71 -5.31
C ALA A 250 14.74 -27.73 -4.12
N LEU A 251 14.84 -26.41 -4.35
CA LEU A 251 14.88 -25.39 -3.29
C LEU A 251 13.53 -24.74 -3.04
N ARG A 252 12.46 -25.19 -3.70
CA ARG A 252 11.14 -24.58 -3.60
C ARG A 252 10.65 -24.46 -2.16
N ASP A 253 10.78 -25.52 -1.40
CA ASP A 253 10.26 -25.64 -0.03
C ASP A 253 11.34 -25.35 1.02
N ARG A 254 12.56 -24.99 0.59
CA ARG A 254 13.67 -24.71 1.46
C ARG A 254 13.73 -23.24 1.88
N ASN A 255 14.02 -23.03 3.15
CA ASN A 255 14.35 -21.75 3.73
C ASN A 255 15.75 -21.83 4.34
N PHE A 256 16.63 -20.88 4.03
CA PHE A 256 18.00 -20.83 4.51
C PHE A 256 18.19 -20.07 5.81
N ASN A 257 17.09 -19.58 6.40
CA ASN A 257 17.10 -18.93 7.70
C ASN A 257 17.36 -19.94 8.84
N VAL A 258 17.58 -19.47 10.06
CA VAL A 258 17.79 -20.28 11.27
C VAL A 258 16.48 -20.64 11.93
N LEU A 259 16.47 -21.74 12.72
CA LEU A 259 15.27 -22.27 13.38
C LEU A 259 14.66 -21.30 14.39
N ASP A 260 15.50 -20.52 15.09
CA ASP A 260 15.13 -19.54 16.09
C ASP A 260 15.09 -18.10 15.55
N SER A 261 14.97 -17.93 14.21
CA SER A 261 14.62 -16.66 13.61
C SER A 261 13.25 -16.19 14.10
N ASP A 262 13.08 -14.89 14.27
CA ASP A 262 11.83 -14.27 14.73
C ASP A 262 11.56 -12.97 13.99
N ILE A 263 10.31 -12.77 13.56
CA ILE A 263 9.84 -11.51 13.01
C ILE A 263 8.49 -11.18 13.64
N HIS A 264 8.41 -10.04 14.31
CA HIS A 264 7.24 -9.66 15.07
C HIS A 264 6.96 -8.16 14.95
N TYR A 265 5.72 -7.80 14.58
CA TYR A 265 5.27 -6.42 14.42
C TYR A 265 4.01 -6.15 15.21
N LYS A 266 4.00 -5.03 15.93
CA LYS A 266 2.84 -4.55 16.68
C LYS A 266 2.56 -3.12 16.30
N ASP A 267 1.30 -2.82 16.01
CA ASP A 267 0.82 -1.47 15.73
C ASP A 267 -0.35 -1.11 16.64
N GLN A 268 -0.35 0.12 17.10
CA GLN A 268 -1.45 0.75 17.83
C GLN A 268 -1.74 2.10 17.21
N ARG A 269 -3.01 2.41 16.99
CA ARG A 269 -3.43 3.67 16.37
C ARG A 269 -4.69 4.19 17.03
N TYR A 270 -4.67 5.48 17.36
CA TYR A 270 -5.78 6.18 17.97
C TYR A 270 -6.00 7.48 17.21
N LYS A 271 -7.26 7.78 16.84
CA LYS A 271 -7.61 9.01 16.14
C LYS A 271 -8.91 9.57 16.71
N LEU A 272 -8.94 10.89 16.86
CA LEU A 272 -10.16 11.66 17.12
C LEU A 272 -10.32 12.64 15.95
N LYS A 273 -11.40 12.49 15.19
CA LYS A 273 -11.76 13.37 14.09
C LYS A 273 -13.01 14.14 14.44
N ALA A 274 -12.97 15.46 14.22
CA ALA A 274 -14.13 16.34 14.31
C ALA A 274 -14.41 16.93 12.93
N GLU A 275 -15.69 16.96 12.53
CA GLU A 275 -16.16 17.65 11.35
C GLU A 275 -17.35 18.52 11.72
N TRP A 276 -17.20 19.82 11.47
CA TRP A 276 -18.20 20.82 11.79
C TRP A 276 -18.64 21.60 10.56
N ASN A 277 -19.90 21.43 10.17
CA ASN A 277 -20.56 22.20 9.13
C ASN A 277 -21.00 23.55 9.71
N VAL A 278 -20.09 24.54 9.71
CA VAL A 278 -20.36 25.88 10.29
C VAL A 278 -21.48 26.59 9.52
N SER A 279 -21.53 26.37 8.21
CA SER A 279 -22.57 26.82 7.30
C SER A 279 -22.54 25.96 6.02
N ASP A 280 -23.48 26.17 5.10
CA ASP A 280 -23.47 25.53 3.77
C ASP A 280 -22.19 25.79 2.98
N ALA A 281 -21.52 26.92 3.25
CA ALA A 281 -20.30 27.34 2.58
C ALA A 281 -19.02 27.00 3.32
N LEU A 282 -19.04 26.60 4.60
CA LEU A 282 -17.85 26.41 5.42
C LEU A 282 -17.93 25.14 6.26
N VAL A 283 -16.98 24.23 6.00
CA VAL A 283 -16.76 23.03 6.81
C VAL A 283 -15.38 23.10 7.47
N LEU A 284 -15.33 22.92 8.79
CA LEU A 284 -14.09 22.79 9.55
C LEU A 284 -13.84 21.32 9.88
N ARG A 285 -12.58 20.91 9.79
CA ARG A 285 -12.13 19.55 10.10
C ARG A 285 -10.93 19.61 11.03
N ASN A 286 -10.93 18.77 12.03
CA ASN A 286 -9.77 18.53 12.89
C ASN A 286 -9.57 17.04 13.09
N GLU A 287 -8.32 16.58 13.02
CA GLU A 287 -7.97 15.20 13.30
C GLU A 287 -6.72 15.19 14.18
N THR A 288 -6.86 14.68 15.39
CA THR A 288 -5.74 14.41 16.31
C THR A 288 -5.47 12.92 16.31
N TYR A 289 -4.21 12.53 16.26
CA TYR A 289 -3.83 11.12 16.22
C TYR A 289 -2.59 10.81 17.04
N HIS A 290 -2.52 9.55 17.47
CA HIS A 290 -1.36 8.94 18.08
C HIS A 290 -1.18 7.53 17.51
N MET A 291 0.06 7.20 17.12
CA MET A 291 0.43 5.91 16.57
C MET A 291 1.68 5.41 17.26
N LYS A 292 1.72 4.10 17.53
CA LYS A 292 2.89 3.40 17.99
C LYS A 292 3.12 2.18 17.11
N ALA A 293 4.38 1.96 16.70
CA ALA A 293 4.79 0.81 15.92
C ALA A 293 6.05 0.21 16.55
N ASP A 294 5.96 -1.05 16.93
CA ASP A 294 7.05 -1.86 17.47
C ASP A 294 7.41 -2.92 16.42
N ARG A 295 8.68 -3.00 16.04
CA ARG A 295 9.21 -3.89 15.03
C ARG A 295 10.41 -4.62 15.57
N HIS A 296 10.38 -5.94 15.49
CA HIS A 296 11.53 -6.79 15.79
C HIS A 296 11.68 -7.82 14.68
N TRP A 297 12.91 -7.99 14.19
CA TRP A 297 13.25 -9.12 13.34
C TRP A 297 14.66 -9.58 13.62
N LYS A 298 14.82 -10.89 13.66
CA LYS A 298 16.04 -11.63 13.90
C LYS A 298 16.13 -12.71 12.83
N ASN A 299 16.97 -12.51 11.83
CA ASN A 299 17.07 -13.39 10.68
C ASN A 299 18.41 -13.25 9.96
N ILE A 300 18.67 -14.13 9.01
CA ILE A 300 19.81 -14.06 8.12
C ILE A 300 19.36 -13.42 6.82
N GLU A 301 20.08 -12.40 6.32
CA GLU A 301 19.69 -11.62 5.17
C GLU A 301 20.60 -11.81 3.93
N GLY A 302 21.73 -12.48 4.06
CA GLY A 302 22.64 -12.77 2.97
C GLY A 302 22.81 -14.25 2.67
N TYR A 303 22.60 -14.68 1.42
CA TYR A 303 22.78 -16.06 0.94
C TYR A 303 23.53 -16.07 -0.39
N ASP A 304 24.76 -16.59 -0.38
CA ASP A 304 25.57 -16.79 -1.58
C ASP A 304 25.80 -18.28 -1.82
N TYR A 305 25.57 -18.74 -3.05
CA TYR A 305 25.81 -20.12 -3.43
C TYR A 305 27.26 -20.29 -3.92
N ASP A 306 27.99 -21.23 -3.30
CA ASP A 306 29.30 -21.70 -3.74
C ASP A 306 29.13 -23.00 -4.54
N ALA A 307 29.42 -22.94 -5.85
CA ALA A 307 29.33 -24.08 -6.75
C ALA A 307 30.43 -25.14 -6.49
N GLY A 308 31.60 -24.72 -5.97
CA GLY A 308 32.73 -25.62 -5.69
C GLY A 308 32.46 -26.56 -4.52
N THR A 309 31.92 -26.02 -3.45
CA THR A 309 31.56 -26.77 -2.23
C THR A 309 30.13 -27.28 -2.24
N ARG A 310 29.27 -26.75 -3.12
CA ARG A 310 27.83 -26.96 -3.15
C ARG A 310 27.13 -26.57 -1.84
N THR A 311 27.61 -25.51 -1.22
CA THR A 311 27.08 -24.93 0.00
C THR A 311 26.48 -23.56 -0.25
N VAL A 312 25.62 -23.12 0.66
CA VAL A 312 25.12 -21.75 0.75
C VAL A 312 25.83 -21.09 1.91
N HIS A 313 26.67 -20.11 1.60
CA HIS A 313 27.26 -19.20 2.56
C HIS A 313 26.20 -18.23 3.05
N ARG A 314 25.97 -18.18 4.37
CA ARG A 314 24.99 -17.30 5.04
C ARG A 314 25.75 -16.26 5.84
N TYR A 315 25.39 -14.99 5.63
CA TYR A 315 26.00 -13.83 6.28
C TYR A 315 24.91 -12.79 6.60
N ASP A 316 25.28 -11.68 7.20
CA ASP A 316 24.33 -10.67 7.67
C ASP A 316 23.30 -11.29 8.64
N TYR A 317 23.80 -11.75 9.78
CA TYR A 317 22.96 -12.19 10.89
C TYR A 317 22.40 -10.94 11.58
N LEU A 318 21.24 -10.46 11.12
CA LEU A 318 20.64 -9.22 11.58
C LEU A 318 19.60 -9.46 12.68
N GLU A 319 19.81 -8.81 13.83
CA GLU A 319 18.77 -8.61 14.82
C GLU A 319 18.49 -7.12 14.94
N ILE A 320 17.29 -6.69 14.55
CA ILE A 320 16.92 -5.28 14.44
C ILE A 320 15.60 -5.04 15.17
N GLY A 321 15.55 -3.94 15.92
CA GLY A 321 14.36 -3.44 16.57
C GLY A 321 14.11 -1.98 16.22
N HIS A 322 12.85 -1.66 16.00
CA HIS A 322 12.39 -0.30 15.80
C HIS A 322 11.25 0.00 16.77
N ASP A 323 11.44 0.99 17.62
CA ASP A 323 10.37 1.57 18.42
C ASP A 323 10.05 2.95 17.84
N LEU A 324 8.83 3.11 17.32
CA LEU A 324 8.36 4.30 16.63
C LEU A 324 7.06 4.80 17.27
N GLU A 325 7.06 6.08 17.66
CA GLU A 325 5.86 6.79 18.09
C GLU A 325 5.64 8.01 17.20
N GLN A 326 4.41 8.22 16.75
CA GLN A 326 4.03 9.41 15.98
C GLN A 326 2.73 9.99 16.52
N SER A 327 2.75 11.29 16.84
CA SER A 327 1.54 12.04 17.21
C SER A 327 1.41 13.27 16.34
N GLY A 328 0.19 13.71 16.09
CA GLY A 328 -0.02 14.91 15.30
C GLY A 328 -1.46 15.41 15.35
N ASN A 329 -1.63 16.57 14.73
CA ASN A 329 -2.93 17.22 14.52
C ASN A 329 -3.00 17.76 13.10
N ARG A 330 -4.15 17.60 12.47
CA ARG A 330 -4.47 18.10 11.13
C ARG A 330 -5.69 18.98 11.23
N LEU A 331 -5.50 20.27 11.04
CA LEU A 331 -6.58 21.27 10.99
C LEU A 331 -6.84 21.62 9.53
N GLY A 332 -8.09 21.58 9.11
CA GLY A 332 -8.50 21.90 7.75
C GLY A 332 -9.81 22.69 7.71
N ALA A 333 -9.95 23.46 6.67
CA ALA A 333 -11.19 24.15 6.33
C ALA A 333 -11.51 23.94 4.86
N VAL A 334 -12.78 23.74 4.53
CA VAL A 334 -13.28 23.75 3.16
C VAL A 334 -14.28 24.89 3.05
N PHE A 335 -14.00 25.84 2.15
CA PHE A 335 -14.82 27.00 1.88
C PHE A 335 -15.32 26.99 0.45
N LYS A 336 -16.61 27.26 0.23
CA LYS A 336 -17.29 27.19 -1.08
C LYS A 336 -17.86 28.53 -1.52
N PRO A 337 -17.02 29.51 -1.95
CA PRO A 337 -17.49 30.81 -2.42
C PRO A 337 -17.86 30.74 -3.90
N GLY A 338 -19.16 30.65 -4.21
CA GLY A 338 -19.66 30.68 -5.58
C GLY A 338 -19.22 29.49 -6.41
N GLN A 339 -18.33 29.70 -7.39
CA GLN A 339 -17.83 28.66 -8.30
C GLN A 339 -16.55 27.96 -7.78
N HIS A 340 -16.03 28.38 -6.65
CA HIS A 340 -14.82 27.81 -6.05
C HIS A 340 -15.16 26.84 -4.91
N GLU A 341 -14.34 25.79 -4.79
CA GLU A 341 -14.24 24.99 -3.59
C GLU A 341 -12.77 25.02 -3.13
N ILE A 342 -12.53 25.66 -1.98
CA ILE A 342 -11.17 25.93 -1.50
C ILE A 342 -10.94 25.11 -0.24
N ALA A 343 -9.91 24.24 -0.25
CA ALA A 343 -9.43 23.57 0.95
C ALA A 343 -8.12 24.19 1.39
N MET A 344 -8.01 24.48 2.69
CA MET A 344 -6.77 24.94 3.30
C MET A 344 -6.54 24.22 4.62
N GLY A 345 -5.30 24.08 5.02
CA GLY A 345 -5.04 23.46 6.31
C GLY A 345 -3.58 23.48 6.75
N TRP A 346 -3.42 23.03 7.97
CA TRP A 346 -2.17 22.95 8.69
C TRP A 346 -2.05 21.57 9.34
N ASP A 347 -1.00 20.84 8.96
CA ASP A 347 -0.66 19.54 9.52
C ASP A 347 0.59 19.69 10.39
N VAL A 348 0.51 19.31 11.65
CA VAL A 348 1.66 19.24 12.56
C VAL A 348 1.83 17.84 13.07
N SER A 349 3.06 17.34 13.11
CA SER A 349 3.35 16.05 13.71
C SER A 349 4.73 15.97 14.33
N GLN A 350 4.88 15.02 15.24
CA GLN A 350 6.17 14.61 15.77
C GLN A 350 6.26 13.10 15.72
N ALA A 351 7.33 12.59 15.11
CA ALA A 351 7.73 11.20 15.19
C ALA A 351 8.98 11.07 16.05
N LYS A 352 9.00 10.07 16.94
CA LYS A 352 10.17 9.65 17.73
C LYS A 352 10.51 8.23 17.32
N PHE A 353 11.78 7.95 17.19
CA PHE A 353 12.27 6.67 16.74
C PHE A 353 13.49 6.22 17.54
N THR A 354 13.50 4.97 17.95
CA THR A 354 14.66 4.30 18.53
C THR A 354 15.02 3.12 17.65
N ALA A 355 16.26 3.06 17.18
CA ALA A 355 16.80 1.91 16.46
C ALA A 355 17.67 1.07 17.40
N LEU A 356 17.36 -0.22 17.44
CA LEU A 356 18.15 -1.25 18.10
C LEU A 356 18.69 -2.19 17.02
N ASN A 357 19.94 -2.62 17.17
CA ASN A 357 20.49 -3.65 16.29
C ASN A 357 21.78 -4.26 16.86
N ASN A 358 22.22 -5.36 16.23
CA ASN A 358 23.44 -6.07 16.55
C ASN A 358 24.59 -5.76 15.55
N SER A 359 24.63 -4.59 14.91
CA SER A 359 25.78 -4.23 14.06
C SER A 359 27.11 -4.48 14.78
N PRO A 360 28.17 -4.99 14.08
CA PRO A 360 28.38 -4.98 12.61
C PRO A 360 27.86 -6.19 11.83
N TYR A 361 27.05 -7.08 12.38
CA TYR A 361 26.42 -8.22 11.71
C TYR A 361 27.40 -9.30 11.22
N THR A 362 28.42 -9.59 12.02
CA THR A 362 29.55 -10.45 11.63
C THR A 362 29.26 -11.96 11.74
N GLY A 363 28.04 -12.34 12.12
CA GLY A 363 27.63 -13.75 12.11
C GLY A 363 27.66 -14.34 10.70
N GLU A 364 28.21 -15.56 10.56
CA GLU A 364 28.26 -16.29 9.30
C GLU A 364 28.17 -17.79 9.50
N SER A 365 27.74 -18.52 8.48
CA SER A 365 27.76 -19.99 8.46
C SER A 365 27.57 -20.56 7.08
N ASP A 366 27.99 -21.80 6.86
CA ASP A 366 27.78 -22.56 5.65
C ASP A 366 26.79 -23.69 5.88
N VAL A 367 25.86 -23.89 4.95
CA VAL A 367 24.91 -25.01 4.96
C VAL A 367 24.85 -25.68 3.58
N PRO A 368 24.60 -26.99 3.49
CA PRO A 368 24.47 -27.66 2.21
C PRO A 368 23.27 -27.08 1.42
N LEU A 369 23.41 -26.98 0.09
CA LEU A 369 22.35 -26.50 -0.80
C LEU A 369 21.07 -27.34 -0.63
N THR A 370 21.20 -28.64 -0.46
CA THR A 370 20.10 -29.59 -0.25
C THR A 370 20.39 -30.46 0.98
N GLY A 371 19.34 -30.83 1.72
CA GLY A 371 19.50 -31.57 2.97
C GLY A 371 20.06 -30.72 4.13
N GLY A 372 20.46 -31.34 5.22
CA GLY A 372 21.00 -30.69 6.43
C GLY A 372 19.93 -29.97 7.26
N THR A 373 20.36 -29.39 8.38
CA THR A 373 19.51 -28.58 9.28
C THR A 373 19.74 -27.09 9.04
N SER A 374 18.72 -26.28 9.32
CA SER A 374 18.84 -24.82 9.25
C SER A 374 19.75 -24.25 10.36
N GLY A 375 20.01 -25.01 11.44
CA GLY A 375 20.80 -24.56 12.58
C GLY A 375 20.12 -23.46 13.38
N TYR A 376 20.88 -22.88 14.30
CA TYR A 376 20.41 -21.83 15.19
C TYR A 376 21.20 -20.54 14.96
N TRP A 377 20.71 -19.45 15.53
CA TRP A 377 21.38 -18.17 15.53
C TRP A 377 22.81 -18.24 16.07
N ASN A 378 23.74 -17.70 15.33
CA ASN A 378 25.16 -17.69 15.70
C ASN A 378 25.81 -16.35 15.31
N SER A 379 25.44 -15.29 16.00
CA SER A 379 26.11 -13.99 15.87
C SER A 379 26.76 -13.63 17.21
N PRO A 380 28.05 -13.22 17.21
CA PRO A 380 28.72 -12.75 18.42
C PRO A 380 28.33 -11.31 18.78
N ASP A 381 27.63 -10.61 17.89
CA ASP A 381 27.39 -9.19 18.00
C ASP A 381 26.24 -8.89 18.98
N PRO A 382 26.42 -7.96 19.94
CA PRO A 382 25.39 -7.69 20.93
C PRO A 382 24.26 -6.83 20.37
N TYR A 383 23.02 -7.26 20.58
CA TYR A 383 21.82 -6.49 20.30
C TYR A 383 21.64 -5.37 21.33
N LYS A 384 21.60 -4.11 20.88
CA LYS A 384 21.44 -2.94 21.74
C LYS A 384 20.91 -1.71 21.01
N ALA A 385 20.40 -0.74 21.76
CA ALA A 385 20.00 0.54 21.22
C ALA A 385 21.21 1.28 20.64
N ARG A 386 21.09 1.79 19.42
CA ARG A 386 22.16 2.43 18.65
C ARG A 386 21.95 3.93 18.51
N MET A 387 20.71 4.34 18.24
CA MET A 387 20.37 5.73 18.05
C MET A 387 18.93 6.04 18.44
N THR A 388 18.69 7.30 18.74
CA THR A 388 17.34 7.88 18.76
C THR A 388 17.27 9.01 17.76
N SER A 389 16.11 9.18 17.13
CA SER A 389 15.83 10.35 16.29
C SER A 389 14.44 10.91 16.55
N ARG A 390 14.27 12.18 16.23
CA ARG A 390 13.00 12.88 16.30
C ARG A 390 12.82 13.73 15.06
N ILE A 391 11.63 13.67 14.48
CA ILE A 391 11.22 14.56 13.40
C ILE A 391 10.00 15.33 13.85
N ARG A 392 10.03 16.66 13.70
CA ARG A 392 8.85 17.52 13.78
C ARG A 392 8.52 17.99 12.38
N GLN A 393 7.29 17.81 11.97
CA GLN A 393 6.79 18.25 10.68
C GLN A 393 5.79 19.37 10.89
N ASN A 394 5.92 20.43 10.09
CA ASN A 394 4.91 21.46 9.88
C ASN A 394 4.61 21.53 8.39
N ALA A 395 3.34 21.42 8.02
CA ALA A 395 2.94 21.48 6.63
C ALA A 395 1.69 22.35 6.47
N PHE A 396 1.73 23.26 5.50
CA PHE A 396 0.61 24.10 5.13
C PHE A 396 0.19 23.76 3.70
N TYR A 397 -1.12 23.67 3.45
CA TYR A 397 -1.65 23.45 2.11
C TYR A 397 -2.81 24.38 1.80
N LEU A 398 -2.94 24.65 0.50
CA LEU A 398 -4.07 25.34 -0.11
C LEU A 398 -4.38 24.62 -1.42
N GLU A 399 -5.63 24.30 -1.65
CA GLU A 399 -6.12 23.71 -2.91
C GLU A 399 -7.43 24.38 -3.28
N ASP A 400 -7.60 24.74 -4.55
CA ASP A 400 -8.82 25.30 -5.11
C ASP A 400 -9.29 24.46 -6.29
N ALA A 401 -10.58 24.21 -6.34
CA ALA A 401 -11.30 23.65 -7.48
C ALA A 401 -12.27 24.69 -8.00
N TRP A 402 -11.91 25.32 -9.13
CA TRP A 402 -12.68 26.37 -9.77
C TRP A 402 -13.50 25.82 -10.92
N LYS A 403 -14.83 25.87 -10.79
CA LYS A 403 -15.80 25.47 -11.82
C LYS A 403 -15.98 26.59 -12.83
N LEU A 404 -15.33 26.46 -13.99
CA LEU A 404 -15.42 27.40 -15.09
C LEU A 404 -16.61 27.04 -16.00
N GLY A 405 -17.82 27.32 -15.54
CA GLY A 405 -19.06 26.88 -16.16
C GLY A 405 -19.37 25.40 -15.94
N ALA A 406 -20.19 24.79 -16.81
CA ALA A 406 -20.66 23.41 -16.63
C ALA A 406 -19.65 22.33 -17.06
N GLN A 407 -18.70 22.68 -17.93
CA GLN A 407 -17.84 21.70 -18.62
C GLN A 407 -16.38 21.74 -18.16
N TRP A 408 -15.91 22.80 -17.50
CA TRP A 408 -14.52 22.95 -17.16
C TRP A 408 -14.30 23.02 -15.65
N LEU A 409 -13.32 22.28 -15.16
CA LEU A 409 -12.84 22.34 -13.79
C LEU A 409 -11.33 22.59 -13.80
N LEU A 410 -10.92 23.72 -13.24
CA LEU A 410 -9.51 24.04 -12.99
C LEU A 410 -9.20 23.71 -11.53
N MET A 411 -8.19 22.89 -11.30
CA MET A 411 -7.68 22.59 -9.96
C MET A 411 -6.25 23.09 -9.81
N ALA A 412 -6.01 23.85 -8.74
CA ALA A 412 -4.70 24.34 -8.38
C ALA A 412 -4.44 24.07 -6.89
N GLY A 413 -3.25 23.62 -6.55
CA GLY A 413 -2.91 23.37 -5.17
C GLY A 413 -1.42 23.54 -4.88
N VAL A 414 -1.10 23.93 -3.66
CA VAL A 414 0.26 24.09 -3.15
C VAL A 414 0.34 23.54 -1.73
N ARG A 415 1.46 22.90 -1.42
CA ARG A 415 1.80 22.45 -0.07
C ARG A 415 3.26 22.77 0.22
N ARG A 416 3.52 23.28 1.43
CA ARG A 416 4.86 23.50 1.97
C ARG A 416 5.05 22.60 3.17
N ASP A 417 6.05 21.71 3.10
CA ASP A 417 6.50 20.87 4.22
C ASP A 417 7.83 21.40 4.78
N LEU A 418 7.93 21.40 6.09
CA LEU A 418 9.15 21.69 6.87
C LEU A 418 9.35 20.53 7.86
N TYR A 419 10.55 19.96 7.88
CA TYR A 419 10.95 18.88 8.75
C TYR A 419 12.14 19.29 9.56
N ASP A 420 11.99 19.37 10.89
CA ASP A 420 13.10 19.55 11.83
C ASP A 420 13.48 18.17 12.39
N PHE A 421 14.65 17.72 12.01
CA PHE A 421 15.21 16.43 12.39
C PHE A 421 16.29 16.62 13.45
N ASP A 422 16.28 15.77 14.46
CA ASP A 422 17.27 15.69 15.53
C ASP A 422 17.63 14.21 15.73
N ARG A 423 18.92 13.89 15.78
CA ARG A 423 19.42 12.53 16.05
C ARG A 423 20.52 12.55 17.10
N MET A 424 20.46 11.57 17.99
CA MET A 424 21.48 11.24 18.96
C MET A 424 21.96 9.80 18.75
N ASP A 425 23.25 9.62 18.57
CA ASP A 425 23.88 8.31 18.59
C ASP A 425 24.08 7.88 20.05
N LEU A 426 23.69 6.66 20.40
CA LEU A 426 23.76 6.15 21.77
C LEU A 426 25.07 5.45 22.10
N LEU A 427 25.90 5.17 21.09
CA LEU A 427 27.20 4.52 21.26
C LEU A 427 28.38 5.50 21.17
N SER A 428 28.13 6.69 20.72
CA SER A 428 29.10 7.79 20.65
C SER A 428 28.39 9.09 21.06
N PRO A 429 29.13 10.13 21.52
CA PRO A 429 28.51 11.39 21.90
C PRO A 429 28.04 12.23 20.69
N ALA A 430 27.91 11.64 19.52
CA ALA A 430 27.53 12.33 18.29
C ALA A 430 26.04 12.68 18.29
N ARG A 431 25.76 13.97 18.14
CA ARG A 431 24.41 14.51 17.92
C ARG A 431 24.46 15.48 16.75
N PHE A 432 23.42 15.43 15.93
CA PHE A 432 23.25 16.43 14.87
C PHE A 432 21.77 16.70 14.63
N ASP A 433 21.51 17.87 14.09
CA ASP A 433 20.18 18.31 13.65
C ASP A 433 20.21 18.71 12.18
N LYS A 434 19.05 18.72 11.57
CA LYS A 434 18.88 19.08 10.17
C LYS A 434 17.46 19.57 9.93
N THR A 435 17.33 20.73 9.28
CA THR A 435 16.07 21.18 8.72
C THR A 435 16.00 20.84 7.25
N LEU A 436 14.91 20.18 6.83
CA LEU A 436 14.58 19.85 5.45
C LEU A 436 13.27 20.53 5.07
N GLY A 437 13.08 20.83 3.81
CA GLY A 437 11.82 21.39 3.36
C GLY A 437 11.57 21.18 1.88
N GLY A 438 10.30 21.10 1.52
CA GLY A 438 9.85 20.94 0.14
C GLY A 438 8.57 21.73 -0.12
N THR A 439 8.44 22.26 -1.35
CA THR A 439 7.19 22.84 -1.84
C THR A 439 6.70 22.00 -3.00
N SER A 440 5.53 21.42 -2.87
CA SER A 440 4.83 20.69 -3.94
C SER A 440 3.64 21.50 -4.43
N TRP A 441 3.34 21.39 -5.70
CA TRP A 441 2.18 22.02 -6.28
C TRP A 441 1.58 21.15 -7.38
N ARG A 442 0.31 21.37 -7.67
CA ARG A 442 -0.43 20.74 -8.75
C ARG A 442 -1.26 21.81 -9.47
N LEU A 443 -1.28 21.71 -10.80
CA LEU A 443 -2.21 22.44 -11.65
C LEU A 443 -2.82 21.45 -12.63
N GLY A 444 -4.13 21.35 -12.65
CA GLY A 444 -4.85 20.43 -13.51
C GLY A 444 -6.12 21.04 -14.07
N LEU A 445 -6.44 20.69 -15.30
CA LEU A 445 -7.64 21.10 -15.99
C LEU A 445 -8.40 19.88 -16.48
N THR A 446 -9.68 19.81 -16.16
CA THR A 446 -10.60 18.78 -16.68
C THR A 446 -11.63 19.44 -17.57
N HIS A 447 -11.90 18.84 -18.73
CA HIS A 447 -12.99 19.21 -19.64
C HIS A 447 -13.96 18.02 -19.76
N LYS A 448 -15.23 18.27 -19.43
CA LYS A 448 -16.32 17.33 -19.65
C LYS A 448 -16.78 17.41 -21.09
N LEU A 449 -16.58 16.33 -21.84
CA LEU A 449 -17.12 16.19 -23.19
C LEU A 449 -18.63 15.97 -23.15
N ASP A 450 -19.09 15.23 -22.16
CA ASP A 450 -20.47 14.98 -21.78
C ASP A 450 -20.57 14.66 -20.28
N GLN A 451 -21.75 14.19 -19.81
CA GLN A 451 -21.96 13.86 -18.39
C GLN A 451 -21.17 12.64 -17.91
N ASN A 452 -20.71 11.78 -18.83
CA ASN A 452 -20.06 10.50 -18.56
C ASN A 452 -18.62 10.44 -19.02
N THR A 453 -18.14 11.46 -19.75
CA THR A 453 -16.81 11.48 -20.37
C THR A 453 -16.05 12.75 -20.02
N SER A 454 -14.85 12.61 -19.51
CA SER A 454 -13.95 13.73 -19.26
C SER A 454 -12.56 13.47 -19.82
N VAL A 455 -11.93 14.54 -20.30
CA VAL A 455 -10.49 14.58 -20.61
C VAL A 455 -9.80 15.53 -19.65
N TYR A 456 -8.56 15.25 -19.31
CA TYR A 456 -7.81 16.09 -18.39
C TYR A 456 -6.34 16.20 -18.78
N ALA A 457 -5.72 17.27 -18.29
CA ALA A 457 -4.28 17.45 -18.28
C ALA A 457 -3.84 17.98 -16.93
N GLN A 458 -2.69 17.53 -16.43
CA GLN A 458 -2.12 18.05 -15.18
C GLN A 458 -0.60 18.13 -15.23
N VAL A 459 -0.09 19.07 -14.44
CA VAL A 459 1.31 19.13 -14.05
C VAL A 459 1.35 19.07 -12.52
N SER A 460 2.17 18.19 -11.97
CA SER A 460 2.35 18.03 -10.51
C SER A 460 3.82 17.90 -10.16
N THR A 461 4.15 18.29 -8.93
CA THR A 461 5.48 18.13 -8.36
C THR A 461 5.42 17.37 -7.05
N GLY A 462 6.51 16.71 -6.69
CA GLY A 462 6.63 15.99 -5.43
C GLY A 462 8.06 15.94 -4.96
N HIS A 463 8.20 15.42 -3.74
CA HIS A 463 9.47 15.25 -3.07
C HIS A 463 9.55 13.85 -2.49
N ASP A 464 10.74 13.25 -2.61
CA ASP A 464 11.06 12.01 -1.89
C ASP A 464 12.24 12.25 -0.95
N PRO A 465 12.27 11.60 0.21
CA PRO A 465 13.47 11.54 1.01
C PRO A 465 14.54 10.73 0.27
N VAL A 466 15.78 11.16 0.36
CA VAL A 466 16.91 10.43 -0.25
C VAL A 466 17.19 9.09 0.43
N THR A 467 16.84 9.02 1.72
CA THR A 467 16.76 7.82 2.56
C THR A 467 15.59 8.00 3.51
N SER A 468 15.23 6.97 4.29
CA SER A 468 14.22 7.15 5.34
C SER A 468 14.61 8.29 6.29
N LEU A 469 13.76 9.28 6.44
CA LEU A 469 14.06 10.49 7.24
C LEU A 469 14.44 10.14 8.68
N LEU A 470 13.74 9.18 9.30
CA LEU A 470 14.01 8.77 10.68
C LEU A 470 15.37 8.08 10.87
N SER A 471 15.97 7.57 9.78
CA SER A 471 17.27 6.88 9.79
C SER A 471 18.40 7.72 9.18
N LEU A 472 18.18 9.02 8.94
CA LEU A 472 19.16 9.91 8.32
C LEU A 472 20.48 9.87 9.13
N SER A 473 21.62 9.67 8.46
CA SER A 473 22.94 9.61 9.09
C SER A 473 23.66 10.95 9.03
N GLN A 474 24.69 11.10 9.85
CA GLN A 474 25.50 12.33 9.88
C GLN A 474 26.16 12.61 8.52
N SER A 475 26.62 11.59 7.80
CA SER A 475 27.19 11.74 6.45
C SER A 475 26.19 12.23 5.41
N GLN A 476 24.89 12.15 5.70
CA GLN A 476 23.78 12.56 4.83
C GLN A 476 23.23 13.96 5.17
N THR A 477 23.79 14.65 6.17
CA THR A 477 23.31 15.99 6.58
C THR A 477 23.45 17.04 5.49
N GLY A 478 24.35 16.86 4.52
CA GLY A 478 24.48 17.71 3.32
C GLY A 478 23.33 17.57 2.32
N PHE A 479 22.52 16.51 2.40
CA PHE A 479 21.50 16.22 1.41
C PHE A 479 20.17 16.92 1.69
N THR A 480 19.40 17.16 0.64
CA THR A 480 18.03 17.70 0.67
C THR A 480 17.06 16.64 0.16
N LEU A 481 15.76 16.94 0.15
CA LEU A 481 14.77 16.07 -0.50
C LEU A 481 15.03 16.03 -2.02
N SER A 482 14.95 14.86 -2.62
CA SER A 482 14.91 14.73 -4.08
C SER A 482 13.60 15.31 -4.62
N LYS A 483 13.61 15.83 -5.84
CA LYS A 483 12.49 16.57 -6.44
C LYS A 483 12.03 15.88 -7.71
N GLY A 484 10.72 15.81 -7.92
CA GLY A 484 10.16 15.31 -9.14
C GLY A 484 9.05 16.18 -9.69
N ARG A 485 8.86 16.09 -11.01
CA ARG A 485 7.79 16.73 -11.75
C ARG A 485 7.16 15.73 -12.71
N GLN A 486 5.84 15.76 -12.80
CA GLN A 486 5.07 14.97 -13.75
C GLN A 486 4.25 15.89 -14.65
N VAL A 487 4.13 15.48 -15.92
CA VAL A 487 3.07 15.91 -16.84
C VAL A 487 2.22 14.69 -17.14
N GLU A 488 0.91 14.82 -17.08
CA GLU A 488 -0.03 13.74 -17.34
C GLU A 488 -1.23 14.26 -18.13
N VAL A 489 -1.69 13.46 -19.09
CA VAL A 489 -2.95 13.67 -19.81
C VAL A 489 -3.76 12.37 -19.78
N GLY A 490 -5.08 12.46 -19.73
CA GLY A 490 -5.91 11.28 -19.71
C GLY A 490 -7.35 11.52 -20.09
N ILE A 491 -8.06 10.42 -20.26
CA ILE A 491 -9.50 10.36 -20.53
C ILE A 491 -10.13 9.36 -19.56
N LYS A 492 -11.34 9.67 -19.12
CA LYS A 492 -12.16 8.85 -18.24
C LYS A 492 -13.56 8.80 -18.80
N GLN A 493 -14.14 7.61 -18.83
CA GLN A 493 -15.48 7.44 -19.34
C GLN A 493 -16.24 6.38 -18.54
N GLN A 494 -17.48 6.71 -18.20
CA GLN A 494 -18.52 5.77 -17.81
C GLN A 494 -19.25 5.31 -19.06
N LEU A 495 -19.46 4.00 -19.18
CA LEU A 495 -20.22 3.43 -20.28
C LEU A 495 -21.73 3.63 -20.03
N PRO A 496 -22.53 3.80 -21.10
CA PRO A 496 -23.98 3.95 -20.96
C PRO A 496 -24.64 2.74 -20.23
N ASN A 497 -25.81 2.96 -19.62
CA ASN A 497 -26.62 1.91 -18.99
C ASN A 497 -25.88 1.10 -17.91
N ASP A 498 -25.01 1.75 -17.15
CA ASP A 498 -24.20 1.10 -16.10
C ASP A 498 -23.39 -0.11 -16.59
N GLN A 499 -22.99 -0.09 -17.87
CA GLN A 499 -22.22 -1.18 -18.47
C GLN A 499 -20.76 -1.22 -18.03
N GLY A 500 -20.28 -0.19 -17.33
CA GLY A 500 -18.93 -0.15 -16.80
C GLY A 500 -18.25 1.20 -16.99
N GLU A 501 -16.92 1.19 -16.91
CA GLU A 501 -16.10 2.39 -17.00
C GLU A 501 -14.69 2.05 -17.50
N TRP A 502 -14.00 3.04 -18.04
CA TRP A 502 -12.58 2.89 -18.37
C TRP A 502 -11.81 4.22 -18.23
N THR A 503 -10.50 4.08 -18.04
CA THR A 503 -9.58 5.20 -17.92
C THR A 503 -8.33 4.94 -18.73
N LEU A 504 -7.80 5.97 -19.38
CA LEU A 504 -6.52 5.96 -20.06
C LEU A 504 -5.71 7.16 -19.59
N ALA A 505 -4.44 6.95 -19.25
CA ALA A 505 -3.52 8.01 -18.88
C ALA A 505 -2.16 7.82 -19.58
N VAL A 506 -1.54 8.94 -19.96
CA VAL A 506 -0.17 9.01 -20.47
C VAL A 506 0.60 9.98 -19.60
N PHE A 507 1.81 9.59 -19.16
CA PHE A 507 2.59 10.39 -18.24
C PHE A 507 4.08 10.48 -18.63
N ASP A 508 4.74 11.56 -18.20
CA ASP A 508 6.20 11.75 -18.18
C ASP A 508 6.56 12.28 -16.79
N ILE A 509 7.46 11.56 -16.08
CA ILE A 509 7.97 11.91 -14.76
C ILE A 509 9.48 12.07 -14.84
N ARG A 510 10.01 13.15 -14.24
CA ARG A 510 11.45 13.37 -14.09
C ARG A 510 11.78 13.64 -12.63
N LYS A 511 12.69 12.84 -12.07
CA LYS A 511 13.19 12.96 -10.69
C LYS A 511 14.66 13.36 -10.73
N LYS A 512 15.04 14.30 -9.89
CA LYS A 512 16.43 14.79 -9.74
C LYS A 512 16.84 14.85 -8.28
N ASP A 513 18.11 15.13 -8.07
CA ASP A 513 18.72 15.19 -6.73
C ASP A 513 18.70 13.82 -6.04
N ILE A 514 18.81 12.72 -6.80
CA ILE A 514 18.98 11.36 -6.29
C ILE A 514 20.42 11.21 -5.80
N ILE A 515 20.65 10.41 -4.76
CA ILE A 515 22.02 10.09 -4.32
C ILE A 515 22.75 9.32 -5.42
N THR A 516 23.96 9.76 -5.71
CA THR A 516 24.88 9.14 -6.66
C THR A 516 26.31 9.20 -6.10
N ARG A 517 27.29 8.58 -6.76
CA ARG A 517 28.71 8.71 -6.41
C ARG A 517 29.34 9.89 -7.14
N ASP A 518 30.27 10.58 -6.45
CA ASP A 518 31.10 11.62 -7.03
C ASP A 518 32.03 10.97 -8.08
N PRO A 519 32.03 11.45 -9.36
CA PRO A 519 32.86 10.84 -10.42
C PRO A 519 34.37 10.94 -10.15
N ASP A 520 34.84 12.02 -9.50
CA ASP A 520 36.26 12.27 -9.22
C ASP A 520 36.67 11.67 -7.86
N ARG A 521 35.73 11.47 -6.96
CA ARG A 521 35.94 10.92 -5.60
C ARG A 521 34.89 9.85 -5.30
N PRO A 522 35.00 8.63 -5.88
CA PRO A 522 33.95 7.60 -5.81
C PRO A 522 33.54 7.16 -4.39
N ALA A 523 34.39 7.38 -3.39
CA ALA A 523 34.07 7.13 -1.99
C ALA A 523 32.98 8.10 -1.44
N LEU A 524 32.79 9.26 -2.08
CA LEU A 524 31.80 10.24 -1.66
C LEU A 524 30.46 10.01 -2.34
N SER A 525 29.38 10.09 -1.55
CA SER A 525 28.02 10.21 -2.07
C SER A 525 27.68 11.70 -2.23
N ILE A 526 27.09 12.04 -3.36
CA ILE A 526 26.61 13.39 -3.69
C ILE A 526 25.15 13.33 -4.14
N GLN A 527 24.46 14.46 -4.20
CA GLN A 527 23.17 14.60 -4.87
C GLN A 527 23.36 15.18 -6.27
N GLY A 528 23.03 14.43 -7.29
CA GLY A 528 23.19 14.82 -8.68
C GLY A 528 22.59 13.81 -9.65
N GLY A 529 22.18 12.65 -9.11
CA GLY A 529 21.54 11.62 -9.90
C GLY A 529 20.16 12.07 -10.42
N LYS A 530 19.78 11.54 -11.60
CA LYS A 530 18.53 11.83 -12.29
C LYS A 530 17.91 10.55 -12.82
N GLN A 531 16.59 10.49 -12.81
CA GLN A 531 15.78 9.40 -13.33
C GLN A 531 14.59 9.94 -14.07
N SER A 532 14.29 9.37 -15.22
CA SER A 532 13.06 9.64 -15.98
C SER A 532 12.21 8.39 -16.11
N SER A 533 10.92 8.61 -16.28
CA SER A 533 9.93 7.56 -16.51
C SER A 533 8.76 8.11 -17.31
N LYS A 534 8.40 7.42 -18.37
CA LYS A 534 7.23 7.72 -19.20
C LYS A 534 6.42 6.46 -19.43
N GLY A 535 5.13 6.60 -19.64
CA GLY A 535 4.30 5.43 -19.83
C GLY A 535 2.85 5.71 -20.16
N ILE A 536 2.13 4.60 -20.33
CA ILE A 536 0.69 4.60 -20.61
C ILE A 536 0.02 3.58 -19.71
N GLU A 537 -1.14 3.94 -19.19
CA GLU A 537 -1.94 3.13 -18.26
C GLU A 537 -3.38 3.08 -18.75
N LEU A 538 -3.93 1.87 -18.89
CA LEU A 538 -5.31 1.60 -19.26
C LEU A 538 -5.94 0.72 -18.18
N ALA A 539 -7.12 1.07 -17.71
CA ALA A 539 -7.90 0.24 -16.80
C ALA A 539 -9.38 0.38 -17.13
N GLY A 540 -10.15 -0.70 -16.88
CA GLY A 540 -11.59 -0.63 -17.08
C GLY A 540 -12.31 -1.86 -16.62
N SER A 541 -13.63 -1.73 -16.56
CA SER A 541 -14.60 -2.79 -16.31
C SER A 541 -15.73 -2.69 -17.34
N TRP A 542 -16.25 -3.84 -17.73
CA TRP A 542 -17.33 -3.93 -18.70
C TRP A 542 -18.28 -5.07 -18.37
N ARG A 543 -19.55 -4.76 -18.18
CA ARG A 543 -20.65 -5.72 -18.04
C ARG A 543 -21.19 -6.01 -19.44
N ALA A 544 -20.68 -7.08 -20.06
CA ALA A 544 -21.04 -7.46 -21.42
C ALA A 544 -22.50 -7.98 -21.51
N THR A 545 -22.97 -8.66 -20.45
CA THR A 545 -24.33 -9.15 -20.30
C THR A 545 -24.77 -9.09 -18.84
N ALA A 546 -25.99 -9.47 -18.53
CA ALA A 546 -26.45 -9.60 -17.14
C ALA A 546 -25.63 -10.62 -16.33
N SER A 547 -25.02 -11.62 -17.01
CA SER A 547 -24.25 -12.70 -16.39
C SER A 547 -22.73 -12.49 -16.47
N TRP A 548 -22.22 -11.72 -17.43
CA TRP A 548 -20.78 -11.58 -17.66
C TRP A 548 -20.28 -10.17 -17.39
N ARG A 549 -19.27 -10.08 -16.55
CA ARG A 549 -18.50 -8.86 -16.28
C ARG A 549 -17.01 -9.14 -16.47
N PHE A 550 -16.33 -8.24 -17.17
CA PHE A 550 -14.89 -8.28 -17.39
C PHE A 550 -14.24 -7.07 -16.72
N GLU A 551 -13.08 -7.28 -16.16
CA GLU A 551 -12.22 -6.21 -15.63
C GLU A 551 -10.81 -6.42 -16.16
N GLY A 552 -10.11 -5.33 -16.43
CA GLY A 552 -8.73 -5.45 -16.86
C GLY A 552 -7.95 -4.16 -16.71
N ASN A 553 -6.65 -4.32 -16.64
CA ASN A 553 -5.72 -3.20 -16.71
C ASN A 553 -4.42 -3.61 -17.39
N LEU A 554 -3.79 -2.63 -18.00
CA LEU A 554 -2.49 -2.73 -18.65
C LEU A 554 -1.70 -1.46 -18.37
N ALA A 555 -0.44 -1.60 -17.99
CA ALA A 555 0.49 -0.49 -17.89
C ALA A 555 1.78 -0.81 -18.65
N TYR A 556 2.24 0.17 -19.41
CA TYR A 556 3.58 0.18 -20.00
C TYR A 556 4.39 1.31 -19.39
N VAL A 557 5.61 1.01 -18.94
CA VAL A 557 6.52 1.95 -18.27
C VAL A 557 7.91 1.82 -18.88
N ASP A 558 8.43 2.93 -19.39
CA ASP A 558 9.81 3.07 -19.84
C ASP A 558 10.53 4.01 -18.86
N ALA A 559 11.29 3.41 -17.95
CA ALA A 559 12.01 4.09 -16.89
C ALA A 559 13.51 3.82 -17.00
N GLN A 560 14.30 4.88 -16.81
CA GLN A 560 15.77 4.79 -16.86
C GLN A 560 16.41 5.81 -15.91
N PHE A 561 17.62 5.52 -15.51
CA PHE A 561 18.49 6.52 -14.91
C PHE A 561 19.09 7.39 -16.02
N ASP A 562 18.90 8.70 -15.94
CA ASP A 562 19.53 9.65 -16.86
C ASP A 562 20.96 9.97 -16.39
N GLU A 563 21.15 10.02 -15.05
CA GLU A 563 22.45 10.21 -14.40
C GLU A 563 22.45 9.41 -13.08
N LEU A 564 23.30 8.40 -12.98
CA LEU A 564 23.49 7.64 -11.74
C LEU A 564 24.87 6.97 -11.77
N ARG A 565 25.62 7.07 -10.67
CA ARG A 565 26.87 6.34 -10.44
C ARG A 565 26.78 5.57 -9.14
N GLU A 566 27.23 4.33 -9.15
CA GLU A 566 27.14 3.41 -8.01
C GLU A 566 28.46 2.70 -7.74
N GLY A 567 28.56 2.13 -6.52
CA GLY A 567 29.70 1.34 -6.10
C GLY A 567 30.93 2.17 -5.74
N ALA A 568 31.97 1.50 -5.29
CA ALA A 568 33.22 2.13 -4.83
C ALA A 568 34.05 2.76 -5.97
N THR A 569 33.75 2.41 -7.21
CA THR A 569 34.45 2.91 -8.42
C THR A 569 33.58 3.86 -9.25
N ALA A 570 32.44 4.33 -8.70
CA ALA A 570 31.48 5.22 -9.35
C ALA A 570 31.05 4.74 -10.76
N ILE A 571 30.71 3.47 -10.88
CA ILE A 571 30.28 2.86 -12.16
C ILE A 571 29.05 3.58 -12.68
N ASP A 572 29.10 4.00 -13.94
CA ASP A 572 27.99 4.70 -14.60
C ASP A 572 26.83 3.73 -14.88
N ARG A 573 25.61 4.19 -14.51
CA ARG A 573 24.33 3.49 -14.70
C ARG A 573 23.38 4.24 -15.63
N ALA A 574 23.85 5.31 -16.29
CA ALA A 574 23.02 6.05 -17.23
C ALA A 574 22.48 5.12 -18.34
N GLY A 575 21.19 5.27 -18.66
CA GLY A 575 20.46 4.39 -19.59
C GLY A 575 19.94 3.09 -18.97
N ASN A 576 20.38 2.71 -17.76
CA ASN A 576 19.91 1.49 -17.12
C ASN A 576 18.51 1.67 -16.53
N GLN A 577 17.73 0.58 -16.58
CA GLN A 577 16.41 0.49 -15.98
C GLN A 577 16.52 0.30 -14.46
N PRO A 578 15.69 0.96 -13.63
CA PRO A 578 15.67 0.72 -12.19
C PRO A 578 15.33 -0.74 -11.85
N ALA A 579 15.98 -1.26 -10.81
CA ALA A 579 15.77 -2.63 -10.35
C ALA A 579 14.31 -2.89 -9.95
N ASN A 580 13.83 -4.13 -10.17
CA ASN A 580 12.48 -4.59 -9.85
C ASN A 580 11.33 -3.80 -10.52
N VAL A 581 11.60 -3.01 -11.55
CA VAL A 581 10.60 -2.28 -12.32
C VAL A 581 10.29 -3.04 -13.62
N PRO A 582 9.10 -3.64 -13.77
CA PRO A 582 8.70 -4.29 -15.02
C PRO A 582 8.31 -3.25 -16.08
N ARG A 583 8.65 -3.51 -17.36
CA ARG A 583 8.24 -2.62 -18.46
C ARG A 583 6.74 -2.64 -18.69
N TYR A 584 6.06 -3.77 -18.47
CA TYR A 584 4.60 -3.84 -18.50
C TYR A 584 4.06 -4.83 -17.49
N THR A 585 2.86 -4.50 -17.01
CA THR A 585 2.03 -5.35 -16.15
C THR A 585 0.64 -5.39 -16.75
N ALA A 586 0.01 -6.56 -16.67
CA ALA A 586 -1.38 -6.72 -17.10
C ALA A 586 -2.14 -7.59 -16.11
N ASN A 587 -3.38 -7.21 -15.83
CA ASN A 587 -4.31 -8.02 -15.05
C ASN A 587 -5.64 -8.07 -15.79
N ALA A 588 -6.29 -9.24 -15.76
CA ALA A 588 -7.61 -9.43 -16.35
C ALA A 588 -8.43 -10.36 -15.45
N TRP A 589 -9.71 -10.05 -15.30
CA TRP A 589 -10.68 -10.88 -14.62
C TRP A 589 -11.92 -11.05 -15.49
N ALA A 590 -12.44 -12.28 -15.53
CA ALA A 590 -13.74 -12.61 -16.09
C ALA A 590 -14.62 -13.12 -14.95
N HIS A 591 -15.76 -12.48 -14.74
CA HIS A 591 -16.76 -12.85 -13.73
C HIS A 591 -18.02 -13.34 -14.43
N TYR A 592 -18.49 -14.49 -14.02
CA TYR A 592 -19.74 -15.09 -14.50
C TYR A 592 -20.68 -15.33 -13.32
N GLN A 593 -21.93 -14.94 -13.47
CA GLN A 593 -22.96 -15.17 -12.47
C GLN A 593 -24.21 -15.76 -13.12
N THR A 594 -24.74 -16.84 -12.55
CA THR A 594 -26.00 -17.45 -12.96
C THR A 594 -26.69 -18.06 -11.75
N GLY A 595 -27.93 -17.62 -11.46
CA GLY A 595 -28.63 -18.01 -10.25
C GLY A 595 -27.78 -17.77 -9.00
N ASP A 596 -27.60 -18.81 -8.20
CA ASP A 596 -26.83 -18.76 -6.94
C ASP A 596 -25.32 -18.98 -7.15
N TRP A 597 -24.87 -19.26 -8.38
CA TRP A 597 -23.48 -19.57 -8.69
C TRP A 597 -22.75 -18.35 -9.25
N ARG A 598 -21.52 -18.19 -8.81
CA ARG A 598 -20.56 -17.21 -9.33
C ARG A 598 -19.25 -17.90 -9.65
N ALA A 599 -18.61 -17.50 -10.73
CA ALA A 599 -17.26 -17.95 -11.08
C ALA A 599 -16.44 -16.74 -11.49
N SER A 600 -15.22 -16.65 -10.97
CA SER A 600 -14.26 -15.61 -11.35
C SER A 600 -12.96 -16.26 -11.77
N LEU A 601 -12.42 -15.87 -12.92
CA LEU A 601 -11.11 -16.31 -13.41
C LEU A 601 -10.24 -15.09 -13.60
N GLY A 602 -9.07 -15.06 -12.96
CA GLY A 602 -8.11 -13.99 -13.00
C GLY A 602 -6.79 -14.41 -13.62
N LEU A 603 -6.21 -13.51 -14.40
CA LEU A 603 -4.85 -13.64 -14.95
C LEU A 603 -4.04 -12.42 -14.53
N ARG A 604 -2.81 -12.65 -14.05
CA ARG A 604 -1.83 -11.61 -13.78
C ARG A 604 -0.55 -11.90 -14.55
N HIS A 605 -0.11 -10.91 -15.33
CA HIS A 605 1.16 -10.95 -16.04
C HIS A 605 2.08 -9.84 -15.57
N VAL A 606 3.35 -10.18 -15.30
CA VAL A 606 4.43 -9.23 -14.99
C VAL A 606 5.59 -9.53 -15.93
N ALA A 607 6.04 -8.52 -16.65
CA ALA A 607 7.17 -8.64 -17.57
C ALA A 607 8.51 -8.93 -16.84
N SER A 608 9.51 -9.34 -17.58
CA SER A 608 10.86 -9.46 -17.04
C SER A 608 11.36 -8.12 -16.50
N ARG A 609 12.22 -8.17 -15.48
CA ARG A 609 12.77 -6.99 -14.83
C ARG A 609 14.15 -7.27 -14.28
N TYR A 610 14.98 -6.26 -14.19
CA TYR A 610 16.33 -6.41 -13.68
C TYR A 610 16.36 -6.58 -12.17
N THR A 611 17.32 -7.38 -11.67
CA THR A 611 17.52 -7.64 -10.24
C THR A 611 18.24 -6.49 -9.53
N SER A 612 19.03 -5.71 -10.27
CA SER A 612 19.81 -4.58 -9.78
C SER A 612 19.89 -3.46 -10.82
N ASN A 613 20.30 -2.27 -10.40
CA ASN A 613 20.53 -1.14 -11.30
C ASN A 613 21.68 -1.37 -12.28
N ALA A 614 22.51 -2.38 -12.06
CA ALA A 614 23.56 -2.78 -13.00
C ALA A 614 23.02 -3.41 -14.30
N ASN A 615 21.79 -3.88 -14.29
CA ASN A 615 21.10 -4.54 -15.41
C ASN A 615 21.83 -5.79 -15.96
N THR A 616 22.57 -6.49 -15.10
CA THR A 616 23.34 -7.68 -15.48
C THR A 616 22.56 -8.98 -15.41
N ALA A 617 21.49 -9.03 -14.57
CA ALA A 617 20.64 -10.20 -14.39
C ALA A 617 19.16 -9.81 -14.38
N GLN A 618 18.30 -10.72 -14.84
CA GLN A 618 16.87 -10.49 -14.95
C GLN A 618 16.06 -11.56 -14.24
N LEU A 619 15.03 -11.14 -13.53
CA LEU A 619 13.90 -11.98 -13.15
C LEU A 619 13.07 -12.27 -14.40
N PRO A 620 12.75 -13.53 -14.72
CA PRO A 620 11.90 -13.88 -15.85
C PRO A 620 10.49 -13.30 -15.72
N ALA A 621 9.85 -13.05 -16.85
CA ALA A 621 8.42 -12.75 -16.90
C ALA A 621 7.60 -13.94 -16.41
N TYR A 622 6.44 -13.64 -15.83
CA TYR A 622 5.52 -14.69 -15.40
C TYR A 622 4.05 -14.32 -15.63
N THR A 623 3.25 -15.35 -15.78
CA THR A 623 1.78 -15.26 -15.76
C THR A 623 1.26 -16.28 -14.77
N VAL A 624 0.37 -15.83 -13.86
CA VAL A 624 -0.34 -16.69 -12.91
C VAL A 624 -1.84 -16.58 -13.13
N ALA A 625 -2.53 -17.68 -12.89
CA ALA A 625 -3.98 -17.78 -13.01
C ALA A 625 -4.59 -18.12 -11.65
N ASP A 626 -5.65 -17.41 -11.27
CA ASP A 626 -6.42 -17.62 -10.05
C ASP A 626 -7.89 -17.80 -10.40
N ALA A 627 -8.63 -18.55 -9.59
CA ALA A 627 -10.08 -18.68 -9.76
C ALA A 627 -10.81 -18.68 -8.42
N VAL A 628 -12.03 -18.20 -8.44
CA VAL A 628 -12.96 -18.28 -7.32
C VAL A 628 -14.27 -18.84 -7.82
N LEU A 629 -14.75 -19.92 -7.19
CA LEU A 629 -16.08 -20.46 -7.41
C LEU A 629 -16.93 -20.18 -6.18
N GLY A 630 -17.96 -19.37 -6.32
CA GLY A 630 -18.86 -18.96 -5.25
C GLY A 630 -20.24 -19.57 -5.40
N TRP A 631 -20.83 -19.99 -4.29
CA TRP A 631 -22.19 -20.48 -4.20
C TRP A 631 -22.95 -19.75 -3.08
N ASN A 632 -24.05 -19.06 -3.43
CA ASN A 632 -24.96 -18.46 -2.45
C ASN A 632 -25.86 -19.58 -1.92
N LEU A 633 -25.52 -20.12 -0.73
CA LEU A 633 -26.30 -21.18 -0.08
C LEU A 633 -27.69 -20.68 0.29
N ASN A 634 -27.78 -19.41 0.69
CA ASN A 634 -29.00 -18.66 0.94
C ASN A 634 -28.70 -17.15 0.85
N ARG A 635 -29.65 -16.27 1.22
CA ARG A 635 -29.50 -14.81 1.12
C ARG A 635 -28.40 -14.24 2.04
N SER A 636 -28.07 -14.92 3.13
CA SER A 636 -27.09 -14.47 4.13
C SER A 636 -25.76 -15.23 4.09
N THR A 637 -25.67 -16.36 3.35
CA THR A 637 -24.50 -17.23 3.39
C THR A 637 -23.97 -17.52 1.98
N ARG A 638 -22.70 -17.21 1.75
CA ARG A 638 -21.97 -17.55 0.54
C ARG A 638 -20.77 -18.44 0.87
N LEU A 639 -20.58 -19.49 0.11
CA LEU A 639 -19.39 -20.32 0.14
C LEU A 639 -18.52 -20.00 -1.08
N ASN A 640 -17.22 -19.82 -0.90
CA ASN A 640 -16.26 -19.61 -1.97
C ASN A 640 -15.17 -20.69 -1.92
N LEU A 641 -14.93 -21.37 -3.03
CA LEU A 641 -13.72 -22.15 -3.25
C LEU A 641 -12.73 -21.29 -4.02
N VAL A 642 -11.60 -20.98 -3.43
CA VAL A 642 -10.55 -20.12 -3.98
C VAL A 642 -9.38 -20.99 -4.41
N GLY A 643 -8.93 -20.84 -5.64
CA GLY A 643 -7.70 -21.45 -6.15
C GLY A 643 -6.71 -20.37 -6.57
N ARG A 644 -5.52 -20.38 -6.02
CA ARG A 644 -4.42 -19.47 -6.33
C ARG A 644 -3.37 -20.18 -7.15
N ASN A 645 -2.74 -19.44 -8.08
CA ASN A 645 -1.69 -19.97 -8.94
C ASN A 645 -2.03 -21.38 -9.50
N LEU A 646 -3.18 -21.50 -10.15
CA LEU A 646 -3.77 -22.78 -10.60
C LEU A 646 -2.81 -23.61 -11.46
N THR A 647 -1.97 -22.95 -12.24
CA THR A 647 -0.96 -23.59 -13.09
C THR A 647 0.29 -24.05 -12.32
N ASN A 648 0.35 -23.76 -11.02
CA ASN A 648 1.51 -24.03 -10.17
C ASN A 648 2.81 -23.45 -10.74
N LYS A 649 2.71 -22.24 -11.33
CA LYS A 649 3.84 -21.54 -11.92
C LYS A 649 4.87 -21.22 -10.86
N ARG A 650 6.12 -21.55 -11.10
CA ARG A 650 7.27 -21.07 -10.31
C ARG A 650 7.71 -19.71 -10.86
N TYR A 651 7.75 -18.71 -10.02
CA TYR A 651 8.14 -17.38 -10.43
C TYR A 651 8.84 -16.64 -9.28
N ALA A 652 9.70 -15.70 -9.63
CA ALA A 652 10.27 -14.78 -8.67
C ALA A 652 9.36 -13.54 -8.59
N ALA A 653 8.87 -13.23 -7.40
CA ALA A 653 8.06 -12.03 -7.16
C ALA A 653 8.95 -10.76 -7.16
N SER A 654 10.15 -10.84 -6.59
CA SER A 654 11.16 -9.78 -6.58
C SER A 654 12.55 -10.37 -6.31
N SER A 655 13.56 -9.53 -6.17
CA SER A 655 14.93 -9.91 -5.80
C SER A 655 15.47 -9.00 -4.72
N TYR A 656 16.38 -9.54 -3.94
CA TYR A 656 17.20 -8.81 -2.98
C TYR A 656 18.64 -9.34 -3.08
N GLY A 657 19.59 -8.48 -3.47
CA GLY A 657 20.97 -8.92 -3.71
C GLY A 657 21.04 -10.11 -4.68
N SER A 658 21.72 -11.17 -4.27
CA SER A 658 21.88 -12.44 -4.99
C SER A 658 20.71 -13.42 -4.82
N GLN A 659 19.68 -13.06 -4.02
CA GLN A 659 18.53 -13.93 -3.72
C GLN A 659 17.29 -13.55 -4.51
N TRP A 660 16.49 -14.55 -4.86
CA TRP A 660 15.17 -14.34 -5.45
C TRP A 660 14.07 -14.66 -4.43
N LEU A 661 13.13 -13.73 -4.29
CA LEU A 661 11.91 -13.92 -3.51
C LEU A 661 10.90 -14.65 -4.37
N MET A 662 10.74 -15.92 -4.09
CA MET A 662 9.84 -16.77 -4.87
C MET A 662 8.39 -16.53 -4.45
N GLY A 663 7.52 -16.35 -5.44
CA GLY A 663 6.07 -16.31 -5.23
C GLY A 663 5.52 -17.68 -4.78
N ASN A 664 4.33 -17.65 -4.17
CA ASN A 664 3.68 -18.85 -3.64
C ASN A 664 3.24 -19.80 -4.76
N GLY A 665 3.26 -21.08 -4.48
CA GLY A 665 2.77 -22.14 -5.35
C GLY A 665 1.25 -22.20 -5.40
N ARG A 666 0.73 -23.28 -5.97
CA ARG A 666 -0.72 -23.51 -6.04
C ARG A 666 -1.29 -23.81 -4.65
N SER A 667 -2.34 -23.08 -4.30
CA SER A 667 -3.09 -23.30 -3.06
C SER A 667 -4.59 -23.25 -3.29
N PHE A 668 -5.34 -23.87 -2.39
CA PHE A 668 -6.80 -23.86 -2.38
C PHE A 668 -7.29 -23.46 -0.99
N GLU A 669 -8.40 -22.71 -0.93
CA GLU A 669 -9.03 -22.30 0.31
C GLU A 669 -10.56 -22.34 0.15
N LEU A 670 -11.26 -22.91 1.13
CA LEU A 670 -12.70 -22.84 1.25
C LEU A 670 -13.07 -21.75 2.25
N MET A 671 -13.91 -20.84 1.84
CA MET A 671 -14.34 -19.68 2.65
C MET A 671 -15.85 -19.64 2.77
N ALA A 672 -16.35 -19.29 3.95
CA ALA A 672 -17.75 -18.95 4.19
C ALA A 672 -17.88 -17.48 4.57
N HIS A 673 -18.75 -16.77 3.87
CA HIS A 673 -19.15 -15.41 4.17
C HIS A 673 -20.62 -15.40 4.65
N LEU A 674 -20.85 -14.86 5.83
CA LEU A 674 -22.19 -14.70 6.38
C LEU A 674 -22.46 -13.20 6.57
N ARG A 675 -23.70 -12.77 6.28
CA ARG A 675 -24.18 -11.39 6.50
C ARG A 675 -25.54 -11.44 7.19
N PHE A 676 -25.72 -10.56 8.18
CA PHE A 676 -26.92 -10.47 9.00
C PHE A 676 -27.44 -9.04 9.08
#